data_c776af3a4bf588b6eac8e35125215164
#
_entry.id   c776af3a4bf588b6eac8e35125215164
#
_cell.length_a   1.000
_cell.length_b   1.000
_cell.length_c   1.000
_cell.angle_alpha   90.00
_cell.angle_beta   90.00
_cell.angle_gamma   90.00
#
_symmetry.space_group_name_H-M   'P 1'
#
loop_
_entity.id
_entity.type
_entity.pdbx_description
1 polymer ?
#
loop_
_entity_poly.entity_id
_entity_poly.type
_entity_poly.pdbx_seq_one_letter_code
_entity_poly.pdbx_strand_id
1 'polypeptide(L)'
;MKNKISFYIPFILLLLLSIPGNAQTLKGRIIEANSSQTPIEFATVCLYNNEKKIVLSSQTDKNGEFVFHVDKLQLKEVYELHALYIGYQSIIMKISLSERDMNLGTLTMKEGTKILDEVVVNSNGKVMADGYTIFPSKLAQTQSTTGYDFLRKLMLPDIKVEQNARKIQTVTGDEVLVLINGKKASVEELLTLRTNLIKKVEYIDAPGAEFSSEKYGAVIKILVTQPESGVQGGFNFVNSVTTPAGENFAFIRYNHKLSEIGLTLENSYTHIQRRSVSQYDHYKINNTEDITIKRIGLDKPLYYLNNKATIYFNHTLPEKHIFNVAISNIFYDSPKRTSAQQVIESGCTPYLSISNPTEKYHSPEVDIFYLQALKQGATLSYNAHFTYISTDYGYHYSESHPIQGERTYGYNTKGDKYSLINEIRYEQKIKAMYLKIGGRYLYGQTKNKYIGVEKLETKLQNHDLYLYSQISGNLNKLRYSLGMGVNYIKTQQFNKIASSWIIRPRLSLTLPIKTWDIQYNMSVDPITPSLAMLSDVSQQANVWDLTTGNPQLKAFHLLKNWATIRKRFGKRIFTSTRFGLEYGNKPIIETIERIKNNGQICFRHSYANDGTQLQTWAMTGIQWQIIPENFTITSMLSYNYYHNSNKYFTHHLHKLNLSLEADLTIGRWNFMAGYSSGQKQLEGEILTEDSPNINTSVRYHLGNWVFGLNATNIFQSYGKRRQVELLNKYRSYQQDLHIPSMSNMIGISVSWQFTTGRKYNAGRPNIDNKDTDSGIVKF
;
A
#
# COMPACT_ATOMS: atom_id res chain seq x y z
N MET A 1 -19.59 -2.52 49.55
CA MET A 1 -18.42 -3.34 49.90
C MET A 1 -17.17 -2.73 49.28
N LYS A 2 -16.36 -2.14 50.13
CA LYS A 2 -15.08 -1.50 49.82
C LYS A 2 -13.98 -2.55 49.70
N ASN A 3 -12.90 -2.16 49.02
CA ASN A 3 -11.56 -2.71 48.98
C ASN A 3 -11.26 -3.86 48.02
N LYS A 4 -10.50 -3.52 46.95
CA LYS A 4 -9.19 -4.07 46.63
C LYS A 4 -8.72 -3.61 45.23
N ILE A 5 -8.27 -2.37 45.10
CA ILE A 5 -7.37 -1.91 44.05
C ILE A 5 -6.29 -1.08 44.75
N SER A 6 -5.28 -1.73 45.26
CA SER A 6 -4.10 -1.05 45.85
C SER A 6 -2.94 -2.02 46.01
N PHE A 7 -2.38 -2.58 44.90
CA PHE A 7 -1.18 -3.41 45.01
C PHE A 7 -0.24 -3.41 43.77
N TYR A 8 -0.43 -2.53 42.80
CA TYR A 8 0.47 -2.54 41.60
C TYR A 8 1.23 -1.25 41.31
N ILE A 9 1.23 -0.28 42.23
CA ILE A 9 1.98 0.99 42.07
C ILE A 9 3.44 0.95 42.55
N PRO A 10 3.93 0.07 43.46
CA PRO A 10 5.33 0.14 43.88
C PRO A 10 6.35 -0.56 42.95
N PHE A 11 5.92 -1.29 41.88
CA PHE A 11 6.88 -1.97 41.01
C PHE A 11 7.43 -1.10 39.88
N ILE A 12 6.85 0.07 39.61
CA ILE A 12 7.31 1.04 38.58
C ILE A 12 8.34 2.03 39.16
N LEU A 13 8.43 2.17 40.46
CA LEU A 13 9.34 3.15 41.10
C LEU A 13 10.75 2.61 41.37
N LEU A 14 11.00 1.32 41.19
CA LEU A 14 12.32 0.69 41.51
C LEU A 14 13.29 0.64 40.32
N LEU A 15 12.93 1.18 39.16
CA LEU A 15 13.74 1.18 37.92
C LEU A 15 14.45 2.52 37.65
N LEU A 16 14.45 3.45 38.60
CA LEU A 16 15.00 4.82 38.40
C LEU A 16 16.30 5.12 39.14
N LEU A 17 17.00 4.10 39.65
CA LEU A 17 18.32 4.29 40.24
C LEU A 17 19.38 3.50 39.46
N SER A 18 19.83 4.04 38.35
CA SER A 18 21.08 3.63 37.72
C SER A 18 22.05 4.83 37.66
N ILE A 19 23.13 4.66 38.34
CA ILE A 19 24.31 5.51 38.43
C ILE A 19 24.81 5.86 37.03
N PRO A 20 25.16 7.13 36.71
CA PRO A 20 25.80 7.44 35.44
C PRO A 20 27.23 6.87 35.44
N GLY A 21 27.45 5.76 34.77
CA GLY A 21 28.78 5.32 34.37
C GLY A 21 29.37 6.36 33.39
N ASN A 22 30.56 6.86 33.65
CA ASN A 22 31.31 7.70 32.72
C ASN A 22 31.61 6.89 31.46
N ALA A 23 30.79 7.05 30.42
CA ALA A 23 31.01 6.47 29.10
C ALA A 23 32.07 7.31 28.39
N GLN A 24 33.17 6.69 27.98
CA GLN A 24 34.18 7.34 27.13
C GLN A 24 33.61 7.51 25.72
N THR A 25 33.97 8.61 25.06
CA THR A 25 33.56 8.88 23.67
C THR A 25 34.76 8.90 22.72
N LEU A 26 34.62 8.20 21.59
CA LEU A 26 35.49 8.31 20.44
C LEU A 26 34.71 8.98 19.32
N LYS A 27 35.14 10.15 18.85
CA LYS A 27 34.47 10.93 17.83
C LYS A 27 35.39 11.36 16.70
N GLY A 28 34.83 11.65 15.55
CA GLY A 28 35.54 12.18 14.37
C GLY A 28 34.57 12.68 13.33
N ARG A 29 35.08 13.26 12.26
CA ARG A 29 34.31 13.81 11.15
C ARG A 29 34.85 13.27 9.82
N ILE A 30 33.97 12.92 8.88
CA ILE A 30 34.33 12.44 7.54
C ILE A 30 33.89 13.46 6.49
N ILE A 31 34.80 13.88 5.61
CA ILE A 31 34.54 14.83 4.52
C ILE A 31 35.08 14.29 3.19
N GLU A 32 34.60 14.84 2.09
CA GLU A 32 35.16 14.57 0.74
C GLU A 32 36.50 15.27 0.53
N ALA A 33 37.42 14.61 -0.20
CA ALA A 33 38.69 15.19 -0.63
C ALA A 33 38.51 16.10 -1.85
N ASN A 34 37.54 17.02 -1.81
CA ASN A 34 37.34 18.03 -2.85
C ASN A 34 37.58 19.44 -2.27
N SER A 35 37.64 20.44 -3.15
CA SER A 35 37.84 21.85 -2.76
C SER A 35 36.73 22.41 -1.83
N SER A 36 35.55 21.76 -1.80
CA SER A 36 34.39 22.18 -1.00
C SER A 36 34.36 21.54 0.38
N GLN A 37 35.22 20.56 0.68
CA GLN A 37 35.26 19.80 1.96
C GLN A 37 33.87 19.36 2.44
N THR A 38 33.07 18.82 1.51
CA THR A 38 31.66 18.45 1.76
C THR A 38 31.59 17.32 2.78
N PRO A 39 30.78 17.43 3.85
CA PRO A 39 30.59 16.35 4.81
C PRO A 39 29.98 15.11 4.14
N ILE A 40 30.49 13.94 4.47
CA ILE A 40 29.94 12.66 4.01
C ILE A 40 28.96 12.15 5.06
N GLU A 41 27.67 12.27 4.79
CA GLU A 41 26.59 11.73 5.61
C GLU A 41 26.38 10.24 5.33
N PHE A 42 26.10 9.45 6.36
CA PHE A 42 25.89 8.01 6.32
C PHE A 42 27.12 7.16 5.95
N ALA A 43 28.34 7.69 6.04
CA ALA A 43 29.49 6.85 6.00
C ALA A 43 29.49 5.86 7.19
N THR A 44 29.70 4.60 6.92
CA THR A 44 29.76 3.57 7.95
C THR A 44 31.15 3.56 8.56
N VAL A 45 31.23 3.75 9.89
CA VAL A 45 32.48 3.68 10.63
C VAL A 45 32.40 2.48 11.57
N CYS A 46 33.36 1.54 11.41
CA CYS A 46 33.42 0.31 12.22
C CYS A 46 34.75 0.24 12.95
N LEU A 47 34.72 -0.25 14.18
CA LEU A 47 35.88 -0.57 14.98
C LEU A 47 36.06 -2.09 15.01
N TYR A 48 37.26 -2.57 14.58
CA TYR A 48 37.62 -3.98 14.56
C TYR A 48 38.64 -4.27 15.66
N ASN A 49 38.51 -5.41 16.33
CA ASN A 49 39.50 -5.93 17.24
C ASN A 49 40.62 -6.72 16.46
N ASN A 50 41.63 -7.21 17.16
CA ASN A 50 42.70 -7.98 16.58
C ASN A 50 42.25 -9.29 15.91
N GLU A 51 41.08 -9.81 16.24
CA GLU A 51 40.47 -10.99 15.60
C GLU A 51 39.66 -10.62 14.33
N LYS A 52 39.75 -9.39 13.85
CA LYS A 52 38.94 -8.84 12.73
C LYS A 52 37.42 -8.93 12.91
N LYS A 53 36.95 -8.91 14.16
CA LYS A 53 35.51 -8.81 14.48
C LYS A 53 35.12 -7.35 14.73
N ILE A 54 33.97 -6.95 14.22
CA ILE A 54 33.39 -5.62 14.51
C ILE A 54 32.96 -5.56 15.96
N VAL A 55 33.56 -4.65 16.72
CA VAL A 55 33.26 -4.41 18.13
C VAL A 55 32.21 -3.30 18.28
N LEU A 56 32.37 -2.20 17.50
CA LEU A 56 31.45 -1.08 17.44
C LEU A 56 31.24 -0.65 16.00
N SER A 57 30.07 -0.12 15.72
CA SER A 57 29.76 0.54 14.44
C SER A 57 28.92 1.77 14.67
N SER A 58 29.18 2.83 13.89
CA SER A 58 28.44 4.10 13.88
C SER A 58 28.28 4.56 12.44
N GLN A 59 27.36 5.49 12.20
CA GLN A 59 27.24 6.17 10.91
C GLN A 59 27.44 7.66 11.12
N THR A 60 28.02 8.31 10.13
CA THR A 60 28.19 9.77 10.16
C THR A 60 26.83 10.44 9.99
N ASP A 61 26.65 11.52 10.72
CA ASP A 61 25.50 12.44 10.61
C ASP A 61 25.62 13.37 9.39
N LYS A 62 24.71 14.32 9.26
CA LYS A 62 24.68 15.34 8.18
C LYS A 62 25.93 16.24 8.14
N ASN A 63 26.63 16.41 9.27
CA ASN A 63 27.88 17.15 9.38
C ASN A 63 29.09 16.27 9.09
N GLY A 64 28.87 15.00 8.76
CA GLY A 64 29.90 13.99 8.63
C GLY A 64 30.47 13.49 9.95
N GLU A 65 29.83 13.81 11.09
CA GLU A 65 30.33 13.45 12.43
C GLU A 65 29.86 12.05 12.84
N PHE A 66 30.74 11.30 13.52
CA PHE A 66 30.43 10.01 14.12
C PHE A 66 30.88 10.00 15.57
N VAL A 67 30.17 9.22 16.42
CA VAL A 67 30.48 9.06 17.82
C VAL A 67 30.30 7.57 18.22
N PHE A 68 31.26 7.04 18.93
CA PHE A 68 31.20 5.75 19.64
C PHE A 68 31.18 5.98 21.14
N HIS A 69 30.35 5.23 21.85
CA HIS A 69 30.38 5.09 23.30
C HIS A 69 31.13 3.81 23.65
N VAL A 70 32.22 3.93 24.39
CA VAL A 70 33.28 2.91 24.48
C VAL A 70 33.23 2.10 25.80
N ASP A 71 32.09 2.01 26.46
CA ASP A 71 31.90 1.49 27.82
C ASP A 71 32.33 0.04 28.05
N LYS A 72 32.63 -0.73 26.99
CA LYS A 72 32.89 -2.18 27.06
C LYS A 72 34.15 -2.64 26.32
N LEU A 73 34.98 -1.73 25.89
CA LEU A 73 36.21 -2.06 25.17
C LEU A 73 37.37 -2.14 26.17
N GLN A 74 38.25 -3.14 26.01
CA GLN A 74 39.44 -3.24 26.84
C GLN A 74 40.38 -2.07 26.52
N LEU A 75 40.67 -1.25 27.51
CA LEU A 75 41.64 -0.17 27.40
C LEU A 75 43.03 -0.77 27.22
N LYS A 76 43.80 -0.23 26.24
CA LYS A 76 45.17 -0.67 25.82
C LYS A 76 45.25 -1.69 24.69
N GLU A 77 44.11 -2.13 24.11
CA GLU A 77 44.17 -2.88 22.84
C GLU A 77 44.24 -1.95 21.62
N VAL A 78 44.87 -2.40 20.56
CA VAL A 78 44.89 -1.69 19.29
C VAL A 78 43.68 -2.13 18.48
N TYR A 79 42.90 -1.19 18.04
CA TYR A 79 41.75 -1.41 17.19
C TYR A 79 42.00 -0.89 15.78
N GLU A 80 41.35 -1.47 14.76
CA GLU A 80 41.32 -0.90 13.41
C GLU A 80 40.02 -0.19 13.18
N LEU A 81 40.09 1.12 12.91
CA LEU A 81 38.92 1.91 12.48
C LEU A 81 38.85 1.83 10.95
N HIS A 82 37.72 1.37 10.43
CA HIS A 82 37.39 1.36 9.02
C HIS A 82 36.25 2.35 8.78
N ALA A 83 36.48 3.38 7.97
CA ALA A 83 35.44 4.25 7.47
C ALA A 83 35.16 3.92 6.01
N LEU A 84 33.90 3.64 5.69
CA LEU A 84 33.44 3.08 4.43
C LEU A 84 32.27 3.91 3.89
N TYR A 85 32.36 4.31 2.64
CA TYR A 85 31.26 4.95 1.93
C TYR A 85 31.28 4.55 0.45
N ILE A 86 30.10 4.30 -0.13
CA ILE A 86 30.00 3.80 -1.51
C ILE A 86 30.50 4.86 -2.49
N GLY A 87 31.41 4.46 -3.38
CA GLY A 87 32.03 5.36 -4.36
C GLY A 87 33.28 6.09 -3.86
N TYR A 88 33.75 5.79 -2.64
CA TYR A 88 34.95 6.37 -2.05
C TYR A 88 35.97 5.29 -1.64
N GLN A 89 37.24 5.68 -1.58
CA GLN A 89 38.29 4.82 -1.02
C GLN A 89 38.10 4.71 0.50
N SER A 90 38.13 3.48 1.01
CA SER A 90 38.00 3.23 2.46
C SER A 90 39.16 3.86 3.22
N ILE A 91 38.88 4.46 4.36
CA ILE A 91 39.91 4.84 5.35
C ILE A 91 40.06 3.67 6.31
N ILE A 92 41.30 3.17 6.44
CA ILE A 92 41.67 2.14 7.42
C ILE A 92 42.80 2.71 8.26
N MET A 93 42.61 2.78 9.58
CA MET A 93 43.63 3.29 10.50
C MET A 93 43.60 2.53 11.82
N LYS A 94 44.80 2.32 12.39
CA LYS A 94 44.95 1.74 13.73
C LYS A 94 44.79 2.81 14.77
N ILE A 95 44.02 2.55 15.78
CA ILE A 95 43.80 3.44 16.92
C ILE A 95 44.01 2.69 18.24
N SER A 96 44.64 3.36 19.22
CA SER A 96 44.71 2.86 20.60
C SER A 96 43.82 3.72 21.45
N LEU A 97 42.91 3.10 22.15
CA LEU A 97 41.96 3.82 23.03
C LEU A 97 42.67 4.25 24.32
N SER A 98 42.45 5.48 24.76
CA SER A 98 42.94 6.06 26.00
C SER A 98 41.81 6.19 27.02
N GLU A 99 42.16 6.40 28.27
CA GLU A 99 41.20 6.60 29.39
C GLU A 99 40.41 7.93 29.29
N ARG A 100 40.61 8.74 28.25
CA ARG A 100 39.95 10.03 28.05
C ARG A 100 39.19 10.02 26.73
N ASP A 101 38.23 10.91 26.59
CA ASP A 101 37.54 11.18 25.34
C ASP A 101 38.54 11.46 24.21
N MET A 102 38.38 10.77 23.08
CA MET A 102 39.27 10.85 21.95
C MET A 102 38.55 11.49 20.74
N ASN A 103 39.17 12.49 20.14
CA ASN A 103 38.71 13.10 18.91
C ASN A 103 39.73 12.84 17.78
N LEU A 104 39.31 12.10 16.75
CA LEU A 104 40.15 11.76 15.59
C LEU A 104 40.28 12.90 14.58
N GLY A 105 39.60 14.05 14.83
CA GLY A 105 39.60 15.16 13.91
C GLY A 105 38.83 14.86 12.63
N THR A 106 39.26 15.49 11.53
CA THR A 106 38.62 15.36 10.22
C THR A 106 39.36 14.31 9.37
N LEU A 107 38.63 13.29 8.96
CA LEU A 107 39.07 12.23 8.07
C LEU A 107 38.58 12.51 6.66
N THR A 108 39.49 12.46 5.67
CA THR A 108 39.16 12.84 4.29
C THR A 108 39.07 11.60 3.40
N MET A 109 37.93 11.40 2.73
CA MET A 109 37.71 10.30 1.78
C MET A 109 37.88 10.78 0.33
N LYS A 110 38.64 10.08 -0.47
CA LYS A 110 38.80 10.35 -1.90
C LYS A 110 37.79 9.54 -2.72
N GLU A 111 37.22 10.12 -3.77
CA GLU A 111 36.46 9.34 -4.73
C GLU A 111 37.29 8.22 -5.31
N GLY A 112 36.78 7.00 -5.36
CA GLY A 112 37.47 5.82 -5.86
C GLY A 112 36.75 5.20 -7.03
N THR A 113 37.48 5.01 -8.14
CA THR A 113 36.95 4.26 -9.30
C THR A 113 37.15 2.73 -9.18
N LYS A 114 37.81 2.27 -8.13
CA LYS A 114 37.97 0.83 -7.88
C LYS A 114 36.68 0.30 -7.27
N ILE A 115 36.00 -0.58 -8.00
CA ILE A 115 35.13 -1.60 -7.41
C ILE A 115 36.01 -2.34 -6.40
N LEU A 116 35.81 -2.06 -5.12
CA LEU A 116 36.51 -2.77 -4.04
C LEU A 116 36.14 -4.24 -4.15
N ASP A 117 37.12 -5.06 -4.58
CA ASP A 117 37.12 -6.45 -4.18
C ASP A 117 37.06 -6.47 -2.66
N GLU A 118 35.91 -6.99 -2.17
CA GLU A 118 35.74 -7.41 -0.79
C GLU A 118 35.78 -6.33 0.33
N VAL A 119 35.03 -5.26 0.21
CA VAL A 119 34.20 -4.89 1.35
C VAL A 119 32.82 -5.33 1.00
N VAL A 120 32.45 -6.47 1.53
CA VAL A 120 31.03 -6.80 1.77
C VAL A 120 30.51 -5.72 2.73
N VAL A 121 30.23 -4.52 2.23
CA VAL A 121 29.11 -3.77 2.76
C VAL A 121 27.98 -4.74 2.49
N ASN A 122 27.66 -5.51 3.53
CA ASN A 122 26.43 -6.25 3.52
C ASN A 122 25.40 -5.26 3.02
N SER A 123 24.89 -5.49 1.81
CA SER A 123 23.70 -4.80 1.31
C SER A 123 22.50 -5.09 2.23
N ASN A 124 22.76 -5.75 3.35
CA ASN A 124 21.99 -5.82 4.54
C ASN A 124 22.02 -4.44 5.16
N GLY A 125 21.12 -3.56 4.75
CA GLY A 125 20.82 -2.35 5.44
C GLY A 125 20.68 -2.64 6.93
N LYS A 126 20.92 -1.64 7.76
CA LYS A 126 20.75 -1.76 9.21
C LYS A 126 19.38 -2.35 9.47
N VAL A 127 19.33 -3.56 10.01
CA VAL A 127 18.05 -4.20 10.34
C VAL A 127 17.45 -3.43 11.51
N MET A 128 16.22 -2.96 11.35
CA MET A 128 15.42 -2.28 12.37
C MET A 128 14.50 -3.29 13.07
N ALA A 129 13.84 -2.91 14.16
CA ALA A 129 12.89 -3.77 14.85
C ALA A 129 11.72 -4.22 13.97
N ASP A 130 11.34 -3.40 13.00
CA ASP A 130 10.20 -3.54 12.11
C ASP A 130 10.57 -3.55 10.62
N GLY A 131 11.88 -3.64 10.28
CA GLY A 131 12.29 -3.63 8.88
C GLY A 131 13.79 -3.47 8.64
N TYR A 132 14.14 -2.89 7.49
CA TYR A 132 15.51 -2.78 6.99
C TYR A 132 15.80 -1.38 6.44
N THR A 133 17.00 -0.85 6.70
CA THR A 133 17.55 0.31 5.98
C THR A 133 18.45 -0.18 4.86
N ILE A 134 18.21 0.22 3.64
CA ILE A 134 18.95 -0.19 2.44
C ILE A 134 19.62 1.05 1.85
N PHE A 135 20.92 0.94 1.59
CA PHE A 135 21.68 1.93 0.83
C PHE A 135 21.81 1.44 -0.61
N PRO A 136 21.20 2.14 -1.58
CA PRO A 136 21.18 1.68 -2.96
C PRO A 136 22.56 1.74 -3.59
N SER A 137 22.90 0.77 -4.44
CA SER A 137 24.12 0.80 -5.24
C SER A 137 24.07 1.95 -6.25
N LYS A 138 25.25 2.45 -6.65
CA LYS A 138 25.35 3.49 -7.69
C LYS A 138 24.73 3.00 -9.01
N LEU A 139 24.84 1.71 -9.30
CA LEU A 139 24.28 1.11 -10.50
C LEU A 139 22.73 1.08 -10.45
N ALA A 140 22.12 0.66 -9.35
CA ALA A 140 20.68 0.74 -9.16
C ALA A 140 20.16 2.18 -9.28
N GLN A 141 20.91 3.17 -8.76
CA GLN A 141 20.57 4.58 -8.87
C GLN A 141 20.63 5.11 -10.32
N THR A 142 21.63 4.71 -11.09
CA THR A 142 21.90 5.28 -12.43
C THR A 142 21.18 4.55 -13.55
N GLN A 143 20.92 3.25 -13.40
CA GLN A 143 20.25 2.43 -14.41
C GLN A 143 18.73 2.32 -14.21
N SER A 144 18.20 2.81 -13.10
CA SER A 144 16.76 2.86 -12.89
C SER A 144 16.16 4.12 -13.51
N THR A 145 15.02 3.96 -14.14
CA THR A 145 14.34 5.01 -14.91
C THR A 145 13.25 5.70 -14.12
N THR A 146 12.67 4.97 -13.20
CA THR A 146 11.56 5.39 -12.35
C THR A 146 11.78 4.87 -10.94
N GLY A 147 11.02 5.40 -9.98
CA GLY A 147 10.99 4.84 -8.62
C GLY A 147 10.49 3.40 -8.58
N TYR A 148 9.57 3.01 -9.47
CA TYR A 148 9.12 1.61 -9.59
C TYR A 148 10.27 0.69 -10.03
N ASP A 149 10.99 1.09 -11.08
CA ASP A 149 12.15 0.34 -11.58
C ASP A 149 13.25 0.22 -10.53
N PHE A 150 13.50 1.31 -9.82
CA PHE A 150 14.45 1.36 -8.72
C PHE A 150 14.05 0.42 -7.58
N LEU A 151 12.79 0.49 -7.09
CA LEU A 151 12.30 -0.37 -6.01
C LEU A 151 12.33 -1.84 -6.40
N ARG A 152 12.04 -2.16 -7.66
CA ARG A 152 12.16 -3.52 -8.17
C ARG A 152 13.60 -4.03 -8.12
N LYS A 153 14.59 -3.21 -8.55
CA LYS A 153 16.03 -3.55 -8.49
C LYS A 153 16.58 -3.67 -7.07
N LEU A 154 15.96 -3.02 -6.08
CA LEU A 154 16.32 -3.20 -4.67
C LEU A 154 15.98 -4.58 -4.13
N MET A 155 15.11 -5.33 -4.80
CA MET A 155 14.73 -6.68 -4.41
C MET A 155 14.25 -6.74 -2.95
N LEU A 156 13.29 -5.86 -2.61
CA LEU A 156 12.70 -5.82 -1.27
C LEU A 156 11.98 -7.15 -0.98
N PRO A 157 12.19 -7.75 0.19
CA PRO A 157 11.53 -9.00 0.55
C PRO A 157 10.01 -8.84 0.53
N ASP A 158 9.30 -9.84 -0.01
CA ASP A 158 7.84 -9.91 -0.04
C ASP A 158 7.13 -8.75 -0.78
N ILE A 159 7.86 -7.95 -1.55
CA ILE A 159 7.29 -6.86 -2.34
C ILE A 159 7.23 -7.24 -3.80
N LYS A 160 6.06 -7.05 -4.39
CA LYS A 160 5.81 -7.15 -5.82
C LYS A 160 5.63 -5.74 -6.39
N VAL A 161 6.49 -5.37 -7.33
CA VAL A 161 6.41 -4.08 -8.03
C VAL A 161 5.94 -4.32 -9.45
N GLU A 162 4.70 -3.98 -9.75
CA GLU A 162 4.10 -4.08 -11.08
C GLU A 162 4.18 -2.72 -11.77
N GLN A 163 5.29 -2.47 -12.46
CA GLN A 163 5.54 -1.16 -13.07
C GLN A 163 4.50 -0.77 -14.13
N ASN A 164 4.06 -1.73 -14.96
CA ASN A 164 3.06 -1.47 -15.99
C ASN A 164 1.66 -1.21 -15.40
N ALA A 165 1.33 -1.86 -14.30
CA ALA A 165 0.11 -1.61 -13.54
C ALA A 165 0.26 -0.45 -12.53
N ARG A 166 1.45 0.15 -12.41
CA ARG A 166 1.80 1.21 -11.46
C ARG A 166 1.42 0.85 -10.02
N LYS A 167 1.63 -0.41 -9.66
CA LYS A 167 1.20 -0.96 -8.39
C LYS A 167 2.38 -1.53 -7.62
N ILE A 168 2.42 -1.22 -6.33
CA ILE A 168 3.34 -1.84 -5.38
C ILE A 168 2.46 -2.49 -4.32
N GLN A 169 2.62 -3.79 -4.14
CA GLN A 169 1.84 -4.56 -3.19
C GLN A 169 2.73 -5.62 -2.54
N THR A 170 2.28 -6.14 -1.40
CA THR A 170 2.88 -7.35 -0.85
C THR A 170 2.52 -8.54 -1.74
N VAL A 171 3.27 -9.62 -1.62
CA VAL A 171 2.92 -10.86 -2.32
C VAL A 171 1.58 -11.44 -1.87
N THR A 172 1.07 -11.06 -0.70
CA THR A 172 -0.29 -11.38 -0.22
C THR A 172 -1.36 -10.48 -0.84
N GLY A 173 -0.97 -9.46 -1.61
CA GLY A 173 -1.89 -8.52 -2.25
C GLY A 173 -2.22 -7.29 -1.41
N ASP A 174 -1.65 -7.16 -0.19
CA ASP A 174 -1.86 -5.98 0.64
C ASP A 174 -1.21 -4.74 0.00
N GLU A 175 -1.82 -3.58 0.17
CA GLU A 175 -1.26 -2.30 -0.30
C GLU A 175 0.06 -1.97 0.40
N VAL A 176 1.00 -1.38 -0.32
CA VAL A 176 2.28 -0.91 0.22
C VAL A 176 2.31 0.60 0.21
N LEU A 177 2.48 1.19 1.39
CA LEU A 177 2.67 2.63 1.51
C LEU A 177 4.10 3.00 1.12
N VAL A 178 4.25 3.86 0.14
CA VAL A 178 5.56 4.44 -0.20
C VAL A 178 5.60 5.90 0.24
N LEU A 179 6.64 6.26 0.98
CA LEU A 179 6.88 7.61 1.45
C LEU A 179 8.17 8.15 0.82
N ILE A 180 8.12 9.30 0.16
CA ILE A 180 9.31 10.02 -0.31
C ILE A 180 9.55 11.18 0.65
N ASN A 181 10.71 11.18 1.32
CA ASN A 181 11.04 12.15 2.36
C ASN A 181 9.92 12.29 3.41
N GLY A 182 9.23 11.18 3.74
CA GLY A 182 8.17 11.11 4.73
C GLY A 182 6.76 11.51 4.26
N LYS A 183 6.58 11.99 3.03
CA LYS A 183 5.28 12.24 2.40
C LYS A 183 4.86 11.01 1.60
N LYS A 184 3.58 10.62 1.62
CA LYS A 184 3.07 9.58 0.73
C LYS A 184 3.39 9.93 -0.72
N ALA A 185 4.07 9.02 -1.38
CA ALA A 185 4.35 9.14 -2.78
C ALA A 185 3.10 8.84 -3.58
N SER A 186 2.74 9.71 -4.49
CA SER A 186 1.79 9.36 -5.52
C SER A 186 2.42 8.37 -6.52
N VAL A 187 1.59 7.67 -7.28
CA VAL A 187 2.03 6.79 -8.38
C VAL A 187 3.01 7.54 -9.30
N GLU A 188 2.70 8.77 -9.55
CA GLU A 188 3.36 9.66 -10.50
C GLU A 188 4.68 10.21 -9.95
N GLU A 189 4.72 10.52 -8.65
CA GLU A 189 5.98 10.88 -7.99
C GLU A 189 6.99 9.74 -8.07
N LEU A 190 6.53 8.49 -7.99
CA LEU A 190 7.39 7.31 -8.21
C LEU A 190 7.80 7.16 -9.67
N LEU A 191 6.94 7.44 -10.63
CA LEU A 191 7.28 7.40 -12.06
C LEU A 191 8.34 8.44 -12.42
N THR A 192 8.32 9.59 -11.77
CA THR A 192 9.21 10.72 -12.03
C THR A 192 10.34 10.87 -11.01
N LEU A 193 10.48 9.89 -10.12
CA LEU A 193 11.52 9.91 -9.10
C LEU A 193 12.91 9.78 -9.73
N ARG A 194 13.76 10.77 -9.50
CA ARG A 194 15.17 10.71 -9.88
C ARG A 194 15.93 9.77 -8.95
N THR A 195 16.22 8.59 -9.45
CA THR A 195 16.80 7.52 -8.66
C THR A 195 18.25 7.80 -8.24
N ASN A 196 18.98 8.62 -9.00
CA ASN A 196 20.32 9.09 -8.67
C ASN A 196 20.37 10.08 -7.48
N LEU A 197 19.22 10.60 -7.05
CA LEU A 197 19.08 11.46 -5.87
C LEU A 197 18.72 10.69 -4.60
N ILE A 198 18.42 9.39 -4.71
CA ILE A 198 18.02 8.58 -3.57
C ILE A 198 19.24 8.28 -2.70
N LYS A 199 19.18 8.64 -1.42
CA LYS A 199 20.24 8.38 -0.44
C LYS A 199 20.10 7.04 0.25
N LYS A 200 18.88 6.74 0.73
CA LYS A 200 18.56 5.48 1.41
C LYS A 200 17.10 5.13 1.26
N VAL A 201 16.80 3.86 1.48
CA VAL A 201 15.44 3.32 1.56
C VAL A 201 15.29 2.59 2.89
N GLU A 202 14.22 2.90 3.63
CA GLU A 202 13.80 2.12 4.79
C GLU A 202 12.58 1.30 4.41
N TYR A 203 12.70 0.00 4.53
CA TYR A 203 11.62 -0.95 4.27
C TYR A 203 11.11 -1.51 5.59
N ILE A 204 9.84 -1.29 5.87
CA ILE A 204 9.14 -1.74 7.08
C ILE A 204 8.15 -2.82 6.65
N ASP A 205 8.44 -4.06 6.97
CA ASP A 205 7.67 -5.23 6.58
C ASP A 205 6.61 -5.65 7.61
N ALA A 206 6.61 -5.00 8.76
CA ALA A 206 5.59 -5.11 9.79
C ALA A 206 5.17 -3.71 10.25
N PRO A 207 4.26 -3.04 9.50
CA PRO A 207 3.82 -1.70 9.84
C PRO A 207 3.32 -1.62 11.28
N GLY A 208 3.82 -0.66 12.03
CA GLY A 208 3.48 -0.46 13.42
C GLY A 208 2.04 0.04 13.63
N ALA A 209 1.68 0.30 14.89
CA ALA A 209 0.36 0.78 15.27
C ALA A 209 -0.04 2.09 14.54
N GLU A 210 0.95 2.91 14.20
CA GLU A 210 0.78 4.16 13.46
C GLU A 210 0.17 3.99 12.06
N PHE A 211 0.44 2.85 11.39
CA PHE A 211 -0.06 2.56 10.04
C PHE A 211 -1.27 1.63 10.05
N SER A 212 -1.75 1.24 11.20
CA SER A 212 -2.76 0.20 11.32
C SER A 212 -4.16 0.67 10.92
N SER A 213 -4.41 1.97 10.86
CA SER A 213 -5.70 2.51 10.41
C SER A 213 -5.99 2.24 8.93
N GLU A 214 -4.97 2.02 8.10
CA GLU A 214 -5.08 1.96 6.63
C GLU A 214 -4.70 0.61 6.01
N LYS A 215 -4.57 -0.45 6.79
CA LYS A 215 -4.37 -1.84 6.31
C LYS A 215 -3.15 -2.05 5.39
N TYR A 216 -2.08 -1.27 5.54
CA TYR A 216 -0.87 -1.50 4.76
C TYR A 216 -0.16 -2.79 5.17
N GLY A 217 0.23 -3.59 4.19
CA GLY A 217 1.04 -4.79 4.41
C GLY A 217 2.53 -4.48 4.61
N ALA A 218 3.02 -3.36 4.07
CA ALA A 218 4.38 -2.88 4.26
C ALA A 218 4.47 -1.37 4.05
N VAL A 219 5.57 -0.75 4.53
CA VAL A 219 5.89 0.67 4.29
C VAL A 219 7.30 0.80 3.74
N ILE A 220 7.47 1.59 2.67
CA ILE A 220 8.76 1.91 2.07
C ILE A 220 8.99 3.41 2.22
N LYS A 221 10.07 3.81 2.92
CA LYS A 221 10.46 5.21 3.08
C LYS A 221 11.70 5.49 2.23
N ILE A 222 11.58 6.36 1.24
CA ILE A 222 12.66 6.77 0.35
C ILE A 222 13.17 8.15 0.76
N LEU A 223 14.44 8.25 1.09
CA LEU A 223 15.09 9.53 1.38
C LEU A 223 15.79 10.03 0.12
N VAL A 224 15.40 11.21 -0.36
CA VAL A 224 15.90 11.83 -1.60
C VAL A 224 16.52 13.18 -1.29
N THR A 225 17.65 13.49 -1.94
CA THR A 225 18.21 14.85 -1.98
C THR A 225 17.32 15.77 -2.82
N GLN A 226 17.19 17.03 -2.41
CA GLN A 226 16.44 18.05 -3.17
C GLN A 226 17.32 19.22 -3.59
N PRO A 227 16.99 19.91 -4.69
CA PRO A 227 17.67 21.15 -5.04
C PRO A 227 17.34 22.27 -4.04
N GLU A 228 18.34 23.07 -3.68
CA GLU A 228 18.20 24.20 -2.77
C GLU A 228 17.34 25.32 -3.38
N SER A 229 17.55 25.59 -4.66
CA SER A 229 16.68 26.48 -5.42
C SER A 229 16.67 26.04 -6.89
N GLY A 230 15.55 26.30 -7.56
CA GLY A 230 15.40 25.98 -8.98
C GLY A 230 14.05 25.37 -9.32
N VAL A 231 13.87 25.06 -10.58
CA VAL A 231 12.65 24.46 -11.13
C VAL A 231 12.90 23.00 -11.45
N GLN A 232 11.94 22.15 -11.13
CA GLN A 232 11.88 20.77 -11.57
C GLN A 232 10.55 20.54 -12.29
N GLY A 233 10.57 19.80 -13.38
CA GLY A 233 9.37 19.46 -14.10
C GLY A 233 9.54 18.19 -14.90
N GLY A 234 8.43 17.64 -15.36
CA GLY A 234 8.44 16.47 -16.20
C GLY A 234 7.05 15.94 -16.47
N PHE A 235 7.01 14.92 -17.30
CA PHE A 235 5.79 14.17 -17.62
C PHE A 235 6.10 12.69 -17.84
N ASN A 236 5.06 11.88 -17.67
CA ASN A 236 5.04 10.46 -18.06
C ASN A 236 3.70 10.18 -18.75
N PHE A 237 3.73 9.84 -20.02
CA PHE A 237 2.57 9.50 -20.83
C PHE A 237 2.65 8.03 -21.23
N VAL A 238 1.64 7.25 -20.85
CA VAL A 238 1.50 5.85 -21.21
C VAL A 238 0.15 5.67 -21.87
N ASN A 239 0.15 5.43 -23.17
CA ASN A 239 -1.08 5.34 -23.96
C ASN A 239 -1.06 4.08 -24.82
N SER A 240 -2.17 3.35 -24.86
CA SER A 240 -2.34 2.22 -25.73
C SER A 240 -2.71 2.68 -27.14
N VAL A 241 -2.11 2.03 -28.15
CA VAL A 241 -2.39 2.28 -29.57
C VAL A 241 -3.44 1.34 -30.15
N THR A 242 -3.67 0.20 -29.49
CA THR A 242 -4.65 -0.80 -29.95
C THR A 242 -6.04 -0.59 -29.35
N THR A 243 -6.10 -0.01 -28.16
CA THR A 243 -7.35 0.33 -27.45
C THR A 243 -7.16 1.70 -26.82
N PRO A 244 -8.03 2.69 -27.10
CA PRO A 244 -7.89 4.01 -26.50
C PRO A 244 -7.98 3.94 -24.98
N ALA A 245 -6.85 3.83 -24.33
CA ALA A 245 -6.68 3.82 -22.89
C ALA A 245 -5.31 4.43 -22.54
N GLY A 246 -5.27 5.24 -21.52
CA GLY A 246 -4.02 5.88 -21.15
C GLY A 246 -4.01 6.37 -19.73
N GLU A 247 -2.78 6.54 -19.23
CA GLU A 247 -2.48 7.10 -17.93
C GLU A 247 -1.37 8.12 -18.11
N ASN A 248 -1.69 9.37 -17.87
CA ASN A 248 -0.85 10.50 -18.15
C ASN A 248 -0.61 11.31 -16.88
N PHE A 249 0.59 11.80 -16.73
CA PHE A 249 1.02 12.59 -15.60
C PHE A 249 1.94 13.72 -16.04
N ALA A 250 1.79 14.89 -15.44
CA ALA A 250 2.71 16.02 -15.59
C ALA A 250 2.87 16.74 -14.25
N PHE A 251 4.05 17.28 -14.02
CA PHE A 251 4.31 18.07 -12.83
C PHE A 251 5.30 19.21 -13.09
N ILE A 252 5.16 20.25 -12.29
CA ILE A 252 6.16 21.30 -12.15
C ILE A 252 6.25 21.71 -10.69
N ARG A 253 7.46 21.95 -10.20
CA ARG A 253 7.70 22.45 -8.85
C ARG A 253 8.85 23.46 -8.82
N TYR A 254 8.68 24.43 -7.99
CA TYR A 254 9.69 25.46 -7.73
C TYR A 254 10.18 25.34 -6.29
N ASN A 255 11.48 25.22 -6.12
CA ASN A 255 12.15 25.18 -4.84
C ASN A 255 12.86 26.53 -4.60
N HIS A 256 12.67 27.09 -3.45
CA HIS A 256 13.40 28.27 -2.99
C HIS A 256 13.80 28.09 -1.53
N LYS A 257 15.11 27.92 -1.28
CA LYS A 257 15.66 27.65 0.06
C LYS A 257 14.92 26.49 0.75
N LEU A 258 14.16 26.82 1.79
CA LEU A 258 13.45 25.87 2.65
C LEU A 258 12.02 25.59 2.19
N SER A 259 11.58 26.24 1.11
CA SER A 259 10.19 26.15 0.63
C SER A 259 10.12 25.54 -0.77
N GLU A 260 9.05 24.80 -1.01
CA GLU A 260 8.71 24.24 -2.32
C GLU A 260 7.22 24.48 -2.58
N ILE A 261 6.90 24.93 -3.78
CA ILE A 261 5.53 24.96 -4.31
C ILE A 261 5.48 24.10 -5.58
N GLY A 262 4.43 23.31 -5.74
CA GLY A 262 4.30 22.45 -6.90
C GLY A 262 2.86 22.26 -7.36
N LEU A 263 2.74 21.94 -8.64
CA LEU A 263 1.51 21.54 -9.32
C LEU A 263 1.71 20.14 -9.91
N THR A 264 0.73 19.26 -9.73
CA THR A 264 0.66 17.97 -10.41
C THR A 264 -0.67 17.82 -11.12
N LEU A 265 -0.64 17.23 -12.30
CA LEU A 265 -1.81 16.92 -13.14
C LEU A 265 -1.77 15.45 -13.50
N GLU A 266 -2.86 14.75 -13.22
CA GLU A 266 -3.04 13.33 -13.49
C GLU A 266 -4.27 13.14 -14.36
N ASN A 267 -4.16 12.29 -15.35
CA ASN A 267 -5.25 11.92 -16.24
C ASN A 267 -5.21 10.43 -16.49
N SER A 268 -6.32 9.74 -16.26
CA SER A 268 -6.51 8.38 -16.75
C SER A 268 -7.84 8.29 -17.53
N TYR A 269 -7.79 7.61 -18.66
CA TYR A 269 -8.97 7.43 -19.50
C TYR A 269 -9.00 6.02 -20.08
N THR A 270 -10.21 5.54 -20.33
CA THR A 270 -10.42 4.24 -20.97
C THR A 270 -11.64 4.32 -21.88
N HIS A 271 -11.45 3.89 -23.11
CA HIS A 271 -12.50 3.79 -24.11
C HIS A 271 -12.47 2.38 -24.71
N ILE A 272 -13.01 1.42 -23.97
CA ILE A 272 -13.12 0.03 -24.38
C ILE A 272 -14.34 -0.09 -25.29
N GLN A 273 -14.16 -0.61 -26.50
CA GLN A 273 -15.25 -0.79 -27.48
C GLN A 273 -16.00 -2.10 -27.26
N ARG A 274 -15.27 -3.14 -26.87
CA ARG A 274 -15.80 -4.51 -26.78
C ARG A 274 -15.62 -5.02 -25.36
N ARG A 275 -16.71 -5.01 -24.60
CA ARG A 275 -16.86 -5.58 -23.28
C ARG A 275 -18.20 -6.27 -23.18
N SER A 276 -18.23 -7.50 -22.71
CA SER A 276 -19.46 -8.25 -22.47
C SER A 276 -19.43 -8.96 -21.12
N VAL A 277 -20.61 -9.13 -20.55
CA VAL A 277 -20.82 -9.84 -19.30
C VAL A 277 -21.86 -10.91 -19.55
N SER A 278 -21.45 -12.18 -19.52
CA SER A 278 -22.36 -13.31 -19.59
C SER A 278 -22.64 -13.83 -18.19
N GLN A 279 -23.88 -14.29 -17.93
CA GLN A 279 -24.28 -14.75 -16.61
C GLN A 279 -25.22 -15.94 -16.73
N TYR A 280 -25.05 -16.90 -15.83
CA TYR A 280 -25.92 -18.05 -15.68
C TYR A 280 -26.51 -18.00 -14.30
N ASP A 281 -27.82 -17.75 -14.20
CA ASP A 281 -28.56 -17.54 -12.97
C ASP A 281 -29.41 -18.75 -12.60
N HIS A 282 -29.43 -19.09 -11.33
CA HIS A 282 -30.30 -20.11 -10.78
C HIS A 282 -31.05 -19.53 -9.58
N TYR A 283 -32.39 -19.62 -9.64
CA TYR A 283 -33.31 -19.14 -8.62
C TYR A 283 -34.17 -20.27 -8.10
N LYS A 284 -34.10 -20.55 -6.81
CA LYS A 284 -34.93 -21.53 -6.15
C LYS A 284 -36.20 -20.87 -5.62
N ILE A 285 -37.28 -20.92 -6.42
CA ILE A 285 -38.55 -20.26 -6.12
C ILE A 285 -39.25 -20.92 -4.91
N ASN A 286 -39.30 -22.23 -4.87
CA ASN A 286 -39.80 -23.02 -3.75
C ASN A 286 -39.07 -24.38 -3.69
N ASN A 287 -39.60 -25.39 -2.99
CA ASN A 287 -38.94 -26.69 -2.86
C ASN A 287 -39.05 -27.58 -4.13
N THR A 288 -39.92 -27.22 -5.04
CA THR A 288 -40.23 -28.01 -6.26
C THR A 288 -40.04 -27.23 -7.55
N GLU A 289 -39.78 -25.94 -7.47
CA GLU A 289 -39.69 -25.03 -8.61
C GLU A 289 -38.40 -24.23 -8.59
N ASP A 290 -37.61 -24.41 -9.63
CA ASP A 290 -36.37 -23.74 -9.87
C ASP A 290 -36.43 -23.02 -11.24
N ILE A 291 -35.91 -21.80 -11.32
CA ILE A 291 -35.79 -21.05 -12.55
C ILE A 291 -34.30 -20.91 -12.89
N THR A 292 -33.97 -21.21 -14.11
CA THR A 292 -32.64 -21.04 -14.67
C THR A 292 -32.71 -20.02 -15.82
N ILE A 293 -31.87 -18.99 -15.75
CA ILE A 293 -31.79 -17.94 -16.77
C ILE A 293 -30.34 -17.88 -17.28
N LYS A 294 -30.18 -18.06 -18.60
CA LYS A 294 -28.89 -17.87 -19.27
C LYS A 294 -28.88 -16.49 -19.93
N ARG A 295 -27.91 -15.66 -19.56
CA ARG A 295 -27.69 -14.31 -20.10
C ARG A 295 -26.40 -14.31 -20.91
N ILE A 296 -26.48 -14.21 -22.23
CA ILE A 296 -25.32 -14.16 -23.13
C ILE A 296 -24.96 -12.70 -23.33
N GLY A 297 -23.76 -12.31 -22.89
CA GLY A 297 -23.28 -10.93 -23.00
C GLY A 297 -23.05 -10.51 -24.43
N LEU A 298 -23.53 -9.33 -24.78
CA LEU A 298 -23.30 -8.65 -26.03
C LEU A 298 -22.25 -7.56 -25.86
N ASP A 299 -21.33 -7.42 -26.81
CA ASP A 299 -20.28 -6.39 -26.76
C ASP A 299 -20.87 -4.98 -26.68
N LYS A 300 -20.51 -4.24 -25.63
CA LYS A 300 -20.89 -2.84 -25.43
C LYS A 300 -19.69 -2.02 -24.95
N PRO A 301 -19.68 -0.71 -25.24
CA PRO A 301 -18.57 0.14 -24.85
C PRO A 301 -18.56 0.46 -23.35
N LEU A 302 -17.35 0.69 -22.84
CA LEU A 302 -17.09 1.22 -21.51
C LEU A 302 -16.19 2.45 -21.64
N TYR A 303 -16.67 3.61 -21.13
CA TYR A 303 -15.90 4.85 -21.10
C TYR A 303 -15.78 5.35 -19.68
N TYR A 304 -14.59 5.74 -19.29
CA TYR A 304 -14.38 6.59 -18.14
C TYR A 304 -13.20 7.55 -18.33
N LEU A 305 -13.30 8.67 -17.64
CA LEU A 305 -12.28 9.70 -17.53
C LEU A 305 -12.08 10.03 -16.05
N ASN A 306 -10.84 10.03 -15.63
CA ASN A 306 -10.45 10.44 -14.26
C ASN A 306 -9.32 11.45 -14.34
N ASN A 307 -9.52 12.64 -13.82
CA ASN A 307 -8.54 13.72 -13.76
C ASN A 307 -8.33 14.12 -12.32
N LYS A 308 -7.07 14.34 -11.93
CA LYS A 308 -6.71 14.90 -10.64
C LYS A 308 -5.74 16.05 -10.82
N ALA A 309 -6.01 17.16 -10.16
CA ALA A 309 -5.09 18.30 -10.05
C ALA A 309 -4.74 18.50 -8.57
N THR A 310 -3.45 18.70 -8.29
CA THR A 310 -2.97 18.97 -6.92
C THR A 310 -2.01 20.13 -6.93
N ILE A 311 -2.25 21.13 -6.07
CA ILE A 311 -1.32 22.20 -5.75
C ILE A 311 -0.86 21.97 -4.32
N TYR A 312 0.44 22.06 -4.08
CA TYR A 312 0.98 21.89 -2.74
C TYR A 312 2.07 22.91 -2.41
N PHE A 313 2.19 23.17 -1.12
CA PHE A 313 3.26 23.97 -0.53
C PHE A 313 3.93 23.19 0.59
N ASN A 314 5.26 23.14 0.58
CA ASN A 314 6.08 22.53 1.63
C ASN A 314 7.03 23.60 2.18
N HIS A 315 7.18 23.63 3.50
CA HIS A 315 8.22 24.41 4.19
C HIS A 315 8.91 23.51 5.20
N THR A 316 10.25 23.39 5.11
CA THR A 316 11.03 22.53 5.98
C THR A 316 12.18 23.28 6.58
N LEU A 317 12.13 23.55 7.87
CA LEU A 317 13.27 24.02 8.63
C LEU A 317 13.91 22.80 9.31
N PRO A 318 15.10 22.35 8.83
CA PRO A 318 15.75 21.14 9.36
C PRO A 318 15.85 21.17 10.87
N GLU A 319 15.59 20.02 11.53
CA GLU A 319 15.66 19.84 12.99
C GLU A 319 14.71 20.70 13.83
N LYS A 320 13.85 21.50 13.21
CA LYS A 320 12.87 22.32 13.92
C LYS A 320 11.45 21.96 13.56
N HIS A 321 11.05 22.17 12.31
CA HIS A 321 9.68 21.86 11.90
C HIS A 321 9.56 21.57 10.40
N ILE A 322 8.49 20.88 10.07
CA ILE A 322 8.03 20.61 8.71
C ILE A 322 6.58 21.06 8.64
N PHE A 323 6.23 21.81 7.62
CA PHE A 323 4.87 22.22 7.31
C PHE A 323 4.54 21.88 5.86
N ASN A 324 3.41 21.23 5.64
CA ASN A 324 2.91 20.88 4.31
C ASN A 324 1.43 21.21 4.22
N VAL A 325 1.02 21.79 3.09
CA VAL A 325 -0.39 21.96 2.70
C VAL A 325 -0.53 21.46 1.26
N ALA A 326 -1.53 20.64 1.00
CA ALA A 326 -1.90 20.22 -0.34
C ALA A 326 -3.40 20.42 -0.55
N ILE A 327 -3.76 20.93 -1.71
CA ILE A 327 -5.14 21.08 -2.16
C ILE A 327 -5.26 20.29 -3.46
N SER A 328 -6.16 19.33 -3.50
CA SER A 328 -6.40 18.54 -4.69
C SER A 328 -7.89 18.47 -5.04
N ASN A 329 -8.19 18.18 -6.29
CA ASN A 329 -9.54 17.85 -6.72
C ASN A 329 -9.49 16.73 -7.75
N ILE A 330 -10.39 15.77 -7.57
CA ILE A 330 -10.60 14.65 -8.50
C ILE A 330 -11.89 14.92 -9.26
N PHE A 331 -11.84 14.74 -10.58
CA PHE A 331 -12.99 14.77 -11.48
C PHE A 331 -13.09 13.42 -12.17
N TYR A 332 -14.15 12.70 -11.87
CA TYR A 332 -14.45 11.41 -12.48
C TYR A 332 -15.75 11.49 -13.27
N ASP A 333 -15.75 10.92 -14.48
CA ASP A 333 -16.93 10.80 -15.32
C ASP A 333 -16.92 9.46 -16.06
N SER A 334 -17.98 8.68 -15.87
CA SER A 334 -18.22 7.40 -16.54
C SER A 334 -19.63 7.37 -17.14
N PRO A 335 -19.81 8.02 -18.31
CA PRO A 335 -21.15 8.18 -18.92
C PRO A 335 -21.65 6.91 -19.62
N LYS A 336 -20.76 5.94 -19.91
CA LYS A 336 -21.08 4.71 -20.63
C LYS A 336 -20.46 3.50 -19.97
N ARG A 337 -21.24 2.75 -19.20
CA ARG A 337 -20.90 1.44 -18.63
C ARG A 337 -21.92 0.38 -19.03
N THR A 338 -22.52 0.54 -20.22
CA THR A 338 -23.59 -0.30 -20.71
C THR A 338 -23.22 -1.78 -20.71
N SER A 339 -24.13 -2.62 -20.23
CA SER A 339 -24.11 -4.07 -20.40
C SER A 339 -25.40 -4.49 -21.08
N ALA A 340 -25.30 -5.22 -22.16
CA ALA A 340 -26.46 -5.78 -22.86
C ALA A 340 -26.32 -7.30 -22.93
N GLN A 341 -27.43 -7.99 -22.75
CA GLN A 341 -27.45 -9.47 -22.72
C GLN A 341 -28.65 -10.00 -23.47
N GLN A 342 -28.44 -11.05 -24.25
CA GLN A 342 -29.53 -11.89 -24.74
C GLN A 342 -29.92 -12.83 -23.62
N VAL A 343 -31.15 -12.75 -23.18
CA VAL A 343 -31.70 -13.56 -22.09
C VAL A 343 -32.43 -14.77 -22.68
N ILE A 344 -32.09 -15.94 -22.18
CA ILE A 344 -32.69 -17.23 -22.55
C ILE A 344 -33.29 -17.81 -21.28
N GLU A 345 -34.61 -17.88 -21.23
CA GLU A 345 -35.39 -18.41 -20.14
C GLU A 345 -36.30 -19.53 -20.64
N SER A 346 -36.55 -20.57 -19.83
CA SER A 346 -37.40 -21.71 -20.23
C SER A 346 -38.83 -21.24 -20.53
N GLY A 347 -39.38 -21.68 -21.67
CA GLY A 347 -40.72 -21.33 -22.10
C GLY A 347 -40.87 -19.97 -22.75
N CYS A 348 -39.75 -19.21 -22.94
CA CYS A 348 -39.75 -17.89 -23.58
C CYS A 348 -38.87 -17.86 -24.83
N THR A 349 -39.27 -17.07 -25.82
CA THR A 349 -38.33 -16.69 -26.90
C THR A 349 -37.23 -15.81 -26.33
N PRO A 350 -35.97 -15.95 -26.80
CA PRO A 350 -34.89 -15.09 -26.34
C PRO A 350 -35.19 -13.61 -26.48
N TYR A 351 -34.88 -12.83 -25.43
CA TYR A 351 -35.16 -11.39 -25.39
C TYR A 351 -33.92 -10.60 -24.93
N LEU A 352 -33.98 -9.29 -25.02
CA LEU A 352 -32.88 -8.40 -24.71
C LEU A 352 -33.03 -7.79 -23.32
N SER A 353 -31.95 -7.77 -22.54
CA SER A 353 -31.82 -6.92 -21.35
C SER A 353 -30.64 -5.96 -21.49
N ILE A 354 -30.82 -4.74 -20.99
CA ILE A 354 -29.80 -3.69 -21.03
C ILE A 354 -29.72 -3.05 -19.65
N SER A 355 -28.51 -2.95 -19.09
CA SER A 355 -28.22 -2.13 -17.92
C SER A 355 -27.23 -1.03 -18.27
N ASN A 356 -27.48 0.17 -17.79
CA ASN A 356 -26.67 1.34 -18.07
C ASN A 356 -26.39 2.15 -16.79
N PRO A 357 -25.44 1.74 -15.95
CA PRO A 357 -24.97 2.57 -14.86
C PRO A 357 -24.15 3.74 -15.38
N THR A 358 -24.36 4.92 -14.78
CA THR A 358 -23.56 6.13 -15.03
C THR A 358 -23.05 6.67 -13.71
N GLU A 359 -21.88 7.26 -13.71
CA GLU A 359 -21.29 7.81 -12.50
C GLU A 359 -20.47 9.05 -12.81
N LYS A 360 -20.72 10.12 -12.08
CA LYS A 360 -19.92 11.34 -12.11
C LYS A 360 -19.69 11.84 -10.71
N TYR A 361 -18.45 12.18 -10.37
CA TYR A 361 -18.18 12.85 -9.09
C TYR A 361 -17.01 13.84 -9.18
N HIS A 362 -16.99 14.76 -8.24
CA HIS A 362 -15.82 15.57 -7.93
C HIS A 362 -15.51 15.48 -6.43
N SER A 363 -14.23 15.51 -6.10
CA SER A 363 -13.75 15.33 -4.74
C SER A 363 -12.62 16.31 -4.42
N PRO A 364 -12.93 17.56 -4.01
CA PRO A 364 -11.92 18.45 -3.45
C PRO A 364 -11.45 17.94 -2.09
N GLU A 365 -10.13 18.00 -1.89
CA GLU A 365 -9.43 17.54 -0.71
C GLU A 365 -8.44 18.60 -0.24
N VAL A 366 -8.31 18.74 1.07
CA VAL A 366 -7.28 19.57 1.71
C VAL A 366 -6.53 18.73 2.72
N ASP A 367 -5.21 18.67 2.57
CA ASP A 367 -4.31 17.98 3.50
C ASP A 367 -3.37 18.99 4.15
N ILE A 368 -3.26 18.95 5.48
CA ILE A 368 -2.38 19.80 6.27
C ILE A 368 -1.55 18.91 7.18
N PHE A 369 -0.24 19.04 7.09
CA PHE A 369 0.68 18.31 7.95
C PHE A 369 1.64 19.28 8.63
N TYR A 370 1.83 19.08 9.94
CA TYR A 370 2.82 19.81 10.74
C TYR A 370 3.61 18.84 11.62
N LEU A 371 4.93 18.94 11.60
CA LEU A 371 5.81 18.20 12.50
C LEU A 371 6.72 19.20 13.21
N GLN A 372 6.80 19.11 14.52
CA GLN A 372 7.68 19.87 15.39
C GLN A 372 8.72 18.93 16.03
N ALA A 373 10.00 19.23 15.84
CA ALA A 373 11.06 18.61 16.62
C ALA A 373 11.08 19.24 18.01
N LEU A 374 11.13 18.37 19.03
CA LEU A 374 11.17 18.75 20.43
C LEU A 374 12.56 18.47 21.02
N LYS A 375 12.76 18.85 22.28
CA LYS A 375 13.99 18.56 23.00
C LYS A 375 14.21 17.04 23.13
N GLN A 376 15.46 16.62 23.33
CA GLN A 376 15.86 15.22 23.51
C GLN A 376 15.49 14.28 22.33
N GLY A 377 15.41 14.81 21.13
CA GLY A 377 15.11 14.04 19.92
C GLY A 377 13.67 13.53 19.83
N ALA A 378 12.76 14.08 20.62
CA ALA A 378 11.34 13.80 20.49
C ALA A 378 10.73 14.59 19.31
N THR A 379 9.63 14.08 18.77
CA THR A 379 8.84 14.77 17.72
C THR A 379 7.36 14.74 18.05
N LEU A 380 6.67 15.81 17.70
CA LEU A 380 5.22 15.91 17.71
C LEU A 380 4.75 16.20 16.30
N SER A 381 3.84 15.39 15.77
CA SER A 381 3.25 15.64 14.46
C SER A 381 1.72 15.72 14.54
N TYR A 382 1.16 16.53 13.67
CA TYR A 382 -0.28 16.70 13.49
C TYR A 382 -0.60 16.64 12.00
N ASN A 383 -1.63 15.88 11.66
CA ASN A 383 -2.20 15.83 10.30
C ASN A 383 -3.70 16.11 10.37
N ALA A 384 -4.19 16.95 9.47
CA ALA A 384 -5.60 17.16 9.23
C ALA A 384 -5.89 16.94 7.74
N HIS A 385 -6.85 16.06 7.45
CA HIS A 385 -7.30 15.78 6.09
C HIS A 385 -8.80 16.01 5.99
N PHE A 386 -9.20 16.91 5.09
CA PHE A 386 -10.60 17.20 4.78
C PHE A 386 -10.91 16.74 3.35
N THR A 387 -12.04 16.05 3.19
CA THR A 387 -12.56 15.61 1.88
C THR A 387 -14.02 15.97 1.77
N TYR A 388 -14.42 16.52 0.61
CA TYR A 388 -15.80 16.63 0.19
C TYR A 388 -15.98 15.81 -1.09
N ILE A 389 -16.98 14.96 -1.16
CA ILE A 389 -17.30 14.17 -2.37
C ILE A 389 -18.73 14.46 -2.75
N SER A 390 -18.94 15.00 -3.95
CA SER A 390 -20.25 15.14 -4.56
C SER A 390 -20.38 14.17 -5.71
N THR A 391 -21.34 13.27 -5.64
CA THR A 391 -21.54 12.17 -6.60
C THR A 391 -22.94 12.24 -7.21
N ASP A 392 -23.01 12.02 -8.51
CA ASP A 392 -24.24 11.78 -9.27
C ASP A 392 -24.12 10.37 -9.90
N TYR A 393 -24.96 9.45 -9.43
CA TYR A 393 -24.98 8.07 -9.87
C TYR A 393 -26.33 7.73 -10.44
N GLY A 394 -26.39 7.23 -11.68
CA GLY A 394 -27.60 6.75 -12.33
C GLY A 394 -27.51 5.26 -12.61
N TYR A 395 -28.60 4.57 -12.41
CA TYR A 395 -28.77 3.19 -12.86
C TYR A 395 -30.07 3.06 -13.64
N HIS A 396 -29.99 2.49 -14.84
CA HIS A 396 -31.15 2.20 -15.67
C HIS A 396 -31.04 0.78 -16.20
N TYR A 397 -32.04 -0.03 -15.91
CA TYR A 397 -32.19 -1.38 -16.41
C TYR A 397 -33.49 -1.51 -17.20
N SER A 398 -33.46 -2.15 -18.35
CA SER A 398 -34.61 -2.52 -19.15
C SER A 398 -34.50 -3.92 -19.69
N GLU A 399 -35.63 -4.61 -19.79
CA GLU A 399 -35.76 -5.90 -20.47
C GLU A 399 -37.05 -6.00 -21.25
N SER A 400 -36.99 -6.56 -22.47
CA SER A 400 -38.14 -6.73 -23.36
C SER A 400 -38.64 -8.16 -23.29
N HIS A 401 -39.37 -8.49 -22.21
CA HIS A 401 -39.84 -9.86 -21.96
C HIS A 401 -41.00 -10.21 -22.92
N PRO A 402 -40.94 -11.33 -23.65
CA PRO A 402 -41.88 -11.64 -24.76
C PRO A 402 -43.34 -11.82 -24.31
N ILE A 403 -43.56 -12.27 -23.06
CA ILE A 403 -44.91 -12.52 -22.53
C ILE A 403 -45.38 -11.37 -21.62
N GLN A 404 -44.48 -10.78 -20.83
CA GLN A 404 -44.83 -9.79 -19.80
C GLN A 404 -44.56 -8.35 -20.25
N GLY A 405 -44.09 -8.16 -21.49
CA GLY A 405 -43.80 -6.85 -22.06
C GLY A 405 -42.51 -6.20 -21.57
N GLU A 406 -42.39 -4.93 -21.76
CA GLU A 406 -41.22 -4.17 -21.35
C GLU A 406 -41.24 -3.90 -19.85
N ARG A 407 -40.11 -4.18 -19.17
CA ARG A 407 -39.88 -3.92 -17.76
C ARG A 407 -38.71 -3.00 -17.60
N THR A 408 -38.86 -1.97 -16.82
CA THR A 408 -37.81 -1.00 -16.53
C THR A 408 -37.65 -0.79 -15.04
N TYR A 409 -36.40 -0.74 -14.60
CA TYR A 409 -36.00 -0.39 -13.23
C TYR A 409 -34.94 0.69 -13.32
N GLY A 410 -35.03 1.68 -12.47
CA GLY A 410 -34.03 2.73 -12.50
C GLY A 410 -34.12 3.66 -11.30
N TYR A 411 -32.99 4.22 -10.96
CA TYR A 411 -32.89 5.22 -9.93
C TYR A 411 -31.69 6.14 -10.18
N ASN A 412 -31.77 7.35 -9.66
CA ASN A 412 -30.67 8.29 -9.60
C ASN A 412 -30.36 8.57 -8.13
N THR A 413 -29.10 8.64 -7.80
CA THR A 413 -28.63 8.96 -6.47
C THR A 413 -27.70 10.15 -6.52
N LYS A 414 -28.06 11.24 -5.85
CA LYS A 414 -27.16 12.36 -5.59
C LYS A 414 -26.67 12.25 -4.16
N GLY A 415 -25.35 12.20 -4.02
CA GLY A 415 -24.68 12.01 -2.73
C GLY A 415 -23.69 13.12 -2.45
N ASP A 416 -23.76 13.65 -1.23
CA ASP A 416 -22.77 14.59 -0.69
C ASP A 416 -22.16 14.00 0.56
N LYS A 417 -20.83 13.86 0.56
CA LYS A 417 -20.08 13.36 1.70
C LYS A 417 -19.04 14.38 2.16
N TYR A 418 -19.00 14.60 3.44
CA TYR A 418 -17.98 15.39 4.14
C TYR A 418 -17.22 14.48 5.08
N SER A 419 -15.90 14.56 5.06
CA SER A 419 -15.03 13.80 5.94
C SER A 419 -13.92 14.68 6.50
N LEU A 420 -13.65 14.54 7.79
CA LEU A 420 -12.55 15.20 8.47
C LEU A 420 -11.77 14.15 9.27
N ILE A 421 -10.50 14.01 8.99
CA ILE A 421 -9.58 13.15 9.73
C ILE A 421 -8.57 14.04 10.43
N ASN A 422 -8.37 13.84 11.73
CA ASN A 422 -7.33 14.48 12.51
C ASN A 422 -6.47 13.39 13.16
N GLU A 423 -5.16 13.54 13.07
CA GLU A 423 -4.20 12.64 13.72
C GLU A 423 -3.12 13.43 14.42
N ILE A 424 -2.83 13.05 15.66
CA ILE A 424 -1.72 13.56 16.45
C ILE A 424 -0.83 12.41 16.86
N ARG A 425 0.50 12.59 16.76
CA ARG A 425 1.48 11.57 17.12
C ARG A 425 2.70 12.17 17.81
N TYR A 426 3.07 11.54 18.90
CA TYR A 426 4.29 11.81 19.64
C TYR A 426 5.24 10.64 19.50
N GLU A 427 6.50 10.90 19.19
CA GLU A 427 7.57 9.90 19.10
C GLU A 427 8.78 10.36 19.91
N GLN A 428 9.38 9.44 20.66
CA GLN A 428 10.59 9.70 21.43
C GLN A 428 11.49 8.49 21.50
N LYS A 429 12.79 8.72 21.36
CA LYS A 429 13.82 7.72 21.69
C LYS A 429 14.14 7.82 23.18
N ILE A 430 13.93 6.73 23.93
CA ILE A 430 14.21 6.63 25.35
C ILE A 430 15.30 5.56 25.54
N LYS A 431 16.56 5.98 25.74
CA LYS A 431 17.72 5.07 25.79
C LYS A 431 17.78 4.18 24.53
N ALA A 432 17.65 2.87 24.67
CA ALA A 432 17.67 1.89 23.59
C ALA A 432 16.29 1.59 22.99
N MET A 433 15.22 2.23 23.48
CA MET A 433 13.84 2.01 23.06
C MET A 433 13.28 3.23 22.32
N TYR A 434 12.29 2.98 21.47
CA TYR A 434 11.48 4.02 20.82
C TYR A 434 10.05 3.90 21.35
N LEU A 435 9.52 5.00 21.85
CA LEU A 435 8.12 5.14 22.26
C LEU A 435 7.37 5.94 21.22
N LYS A 436 6.20 5.44 20.79
CA LYS A 436 5.25 6.16 19.95
C LYS A 436 3.89 6.15 20.62
N ILE A 437 3.23 7.30 20.68
CA ILE A 437 1.86 7.46 21.21
C ILE A 437 1.11 8.32 20.23
N GLY A 438 -0.12 7.96 19.89
CA GLY A 438 -0.92 8.75 18.96
C GLY A 438 -2.41 8.53 19.10
N GLY A 439 -3.13 9.42 18.45
CA GLY A 439 -4.58 9.34 18.33
C GLY A 439 -5.05 9.87 16.99
N ARG A 440 -6.02 9.17 16.39
CA ARG A 440 -6.67 9.53 15.14
C ARG A 440 -8.17 9.59 15.36
N TYR A 441 -8.81 10.64 14.88
CA TYR A 441 -10.26 10.79 14.89
C TYR A 441 -10.75 11.10 13.49
N LEU A 442 -11.68 10.27 12.99
CA LEU A 442 -12.40 10.49 11.75
C LEU A 442 -13.86 10.83 12.07
N TYR A 443 -14.33 11.91 11.49
CA TYR A 443 -15.74 12.24 11.38
C TYR A 443 -16.14 12.23 9.91
N GLY A 444 -17.20 11.49 9.57
CA GLY A 444 -17.80 11.46 8.24
C GLY A 444 -19.30 11.70 8.30
N GLN A 445 -19.83 12.46 7.35
CA GLN A 445 -21.27 12.62 7.15
C GLN A 445 -21.58 12.46 5.67
N THR A 446 -22.47 11.53 5.35
CA THR A 446 -22.98 11.30 3.99
C THR A 446 -24.46 11.62 3.95
N LYS A 447 -24.88 12.40 2.96
CA LYS A 447 -26.28 12.67 2.63
C LYS A 447 -26.54 12.16 1.23
N ASN A 448 -27.47 11.23 1.08
CA ASN A 448 -27.85 10.69 -0.21
C ASN A 448 -29.33 10.97 -0.47
N LYS A 449 -29.61 11.41 -1.69
CA LYS A 449 -30.97 11.61 -2.19
C LYS A 449 -31.20 10.62 -3.32
N TYR A 450 -32.06 9.65 -3.05
CA TYR A 450 -32.48 8.64 -4.01
C TYR A 450 -33.73 9.12 -4.75
N ILE A 451 -33.68 9.06 -6.08
CA ILE A 451 -34.76 9.47 -6.98
C ILE A 451 -35.05 8.28 -7.89
N GLY A 452 -36.18 7.61 -7.67
CA GLY A 452 -36.60 6.42 -8.39
C GLY A 452 -38.09 6.23 -8.21
N VAL A 453 -38.53 5.00 -7.90
CA VAL A 453 -39.93 4.70 -7.58
C VAL A 453 -40.40 5.49 -6.35
N GLU A 454 -39.50 5.67 -5.38
CA GLU A 454 -39.73 6.52 -4.19
C GLU A 454 -38.60 7.55 -4.05
N LYS A 455 -38.95 8.77 -3.60
CA LYS A 455 -37.96 9.78 -3.22
C LYS A 455 -37.61 9.59 -1.76
N LEU A 456 -36.35 9.24 -1.50
CA LEU A 456 -35.87 9.04 -0.14
C LEU A 456 -34.56 9.82 0.07
N GLU A 457 -34.47 10.51 1.20
CA GLU A 457 -33.22 11.12 1.64
C GLU A 457 -32.69 10.36 2.85
N THR A 458 -31.38 10.05 2.81
CA THR A 458 -30.69 9.40 3.94
C THR A 458 -29.57 10.28 4.44
N LYS A 459 -29.34 10.24 5.75
CA LYS A 459 -28.20 10.86 6.40
C LYS A 459 -27.49 9.82 7.26
N LEU A 460 -26.23 9.57 6.95
CA LEU A 460 -25.38 8.64 7.68
C LEU A 460 -24.21 9.41 8.29
N GLN A 461 -23.95 9.20 9.57
CA GLN A 461 -22.82 9.77 10.30
C GLN A 461 -21.90 8.65 10.78
N ASN A 462 -20.61 8.86 10.66
CA ASN A 462 -19.57 7.92 11.09
C ASN A 462 -18.56 8.64 11.99
N HIS A 463 -18.24 8.02 13.11
CA HIS A 463 -17.20 8.45 14.03
C HIS A 463 -16.24 7.28 14.25
N ASP A 464 -14.96 7.50 14.07
CA ASP A 464 -13.92 6.51 14.31
C ASP A 464 -12.80 7.17 15.13
N LEU A 465 -12.67 6.78 16.39
CA LEU A 465 -11.61 7.21 17.29
C LEU A 465 -10.63 6.05 17.50
N TYR A 466 -9.38 6.25 17.16
CA TYR A 466 -8.30 5.31 17.36
C TYR A 466 -7.20 5.92 18.24
N LEU A 467 -6.92 5.30 19.38
CA LEU A 467 -5.82 5.66 20.26
C LEU A 467 -4.82 4.51 20.31
N TYR A 468 -3.53 4.80 20.27
CA TYR A 468 -2.49 3.78 20.28
C TYR A 468 -1.22 4.18 21.01
N SER A 469 -0.50 3.16 21.45
CA SER A 469 0.88 3.28 21.92
C SER A 469 1.72 2.12 21.39
N GLN A 470 3.01 2.34 21.17
CA GLN A 470 3.95 1.34 20.70
C GLN A 470 5.31 1.55 21.34
N ILE A 471 5.94 0.45 21.74
CA ILE A 471 7.32 0.40 22.21
C ILE A 471 8.09 -0.55 21.32
N SER A 472 9.26 -0.14 20.83
CA SER A 472 10.15 -0.98 20.04
C SER A 472 11.59 -0.86 20.52
N GLY A 473 12.38 -1.93 20.37
CA GLY A 473 13.75 -1.98 20.84
C GLY A 473 14.44 -3.31 20.56
N ASN A 474 15.61 -3.49 21.17
CA ASN A 474 16.41 -4.70 21.03
C ASN A 474 16.67 -5.32 22.41
N LEU A 475 16.48 -6.64 22.50
CA LEU A 475 16.91 -7.49 23.60
C LEU A 475 18.01 -8.43 23.07
N ASN A 476 19.27 -8.07 23.23
CA ASN A 476 20.42 -8.73 22.57
C ASN A 476 20.21 -8.80 21.05
N LYS A 477 20.08 -10.01 20.49
CA LYS A 477 19.83 -10.22 19.07
C LYS A 477 18.36 -10.14 18.71
N LEU A 478 17.45 -10.34 19.67
CA LEU A 478 16.01 -10.27 19.43
C LEU A 478 15.57 -8.81 19.33
N ARG A 479 14.94 -8.46 18.24
CA ARG A 479 14.29 -7.17 18.04
C ARG A 479 12.81 -7.34 18.25
N TYR A 480 12.19 -6.37 18.93
CA TYR A 480 10.79 -6.42 19.26
C TYR A 480 10.08 -5.10 18.99
N SER A 481 8.84 -5.19 18.62
CA SER A 481 7.89 -4.09 18.57
C SER A 481 6.56 -4.56 19.17
N LEU A 482 6.13 -3.88 20.23
CA LEU A 482 4.90 -4.16 20.95
C LEU A 482 4.00 -2.94 20.81
N GLY A 483 2.83 -3.11 20.22
CA GLY A 483 1.84 -2.06 20.04
C GLY A 483 0.51 -2.47 20.67
N MET A 484 -0.20 -1.48 21.21
CA MET A 484 -1.56 -1.61 21.70
C MET A 484 -2.37 -0.42 21.21
N GLY A 485 -3.50 -0.70 20.57
CA GLY A 485 -4.45 0.31 20.16
C GLY A 485 -5.87 -0.02 20.60
N VAL A 486 -6.72 1.00 20.68
CA VAL A 486 -8.15 0.86 20.95
C VAL A 486 -8.90 1.70 19.93
N ASN A 487 -9.83 1.07 19.23
CA ASN A 487 -10.75 1.74 18.30
C ASN A 487 -12.14 1.80 18.91
N TYR A 488 -12.76 2.98 18.86
CA TYR A 488 -14.19 3.17 19.04
C TYR A 488 -14.81 3.64 17.74
N ILE A 489 -15.68 2.81 17.15
CA ILE A 489 -16.36 3.09 15.89
C ILE A 489 -17.84 3.22 16.19
N LYS A 490 -18.46 4.33 15.75
CA LYS A 490 -19.89 4.58 15.86
C LYS A 490 -20.43 5.03 14.51
N THR A 491 -21.49 4.35 14.04
CA THR A 491 -22.26 4.75 12.86
C THR A 491 -23.69 5.04 13.27
N GLN A 492 -24.30 6.04 12.65
CA GLN A 492 -25.68 6.42 12.91
C GLN A 492 -26.39 6.75 11.60
N GLN A 493 -27.54 6.09 11.36
CA GLN A 493 -28.46 6.40 10.28
C GLN A 493 -29.87 6.54 10.88
N PHE A 494 -30.48 7.74 10.76
CA PHE A 494 -31.73 8.06 11.47
C PHE A 494 -31.63 7.74 12.96
N ASN A 495 -32.53 6.90 13.48
CA ASN A 495 -32.54 6.45 14.86
C ASN A 495 -31.76 5.16 15.10
N LYS A 496 -31.14 4.57 14.05
CA LYS A 496 -30.36 3.33 14.14
C LYS A 496 -28.90 3.69 14.44
N ILE A 497 -28.37 3.15 15.53
CA ILE A 497 -26.98 3.37 15.97
C ILE A 497 -26.31 2.00 16.11
N ALA A 498 -25.15 1.87 15.47
CA ALA A 498 -24.23 0.75 15.69
C ALA A 498 -22.91 1.28 16.27
N SER A 499 -22.38 0.61 17.27
CA SER A 499 -21.07 0.95 17.83
C SER A 499 -20.27 -0.29 18.16
N SER A 500 -18.95 -0.18 18.06
CA SER A 500 -18.01 -1.26 18.32
C SER A 500 -16.76 -0.72 19.03
N TRP A 501 -16.28 -1.48 20.02
CA TRP A 501 -14.97 -1.30 20.63
C TRP A 501 -14.07 -2.43 20.17
N ILE A 502 -12.88 -2.10 19.68
CA ILE A 502 -11.93 -3.07 19.16
C ILE A 502 -10.56 -2.80 19.77
N ILE A 503 -10.05 -3.79 20.49
CA ILE A 503 -8.69 -3.79 21.00
C ILE A 503 -7.77 -4.33 19.90
N ARG A 504 -6.67 -3.63 19.64
CA ARG A 504 -5.76 -3.88 18.50
C ARG A 504 -4.34 -4.14 18.99
N PRO A 505 -4.06 -5.31 19.55
CA PRO A 505 -2.68 -5.69 19.88
C PRO A 505 -1.88 -5.89 18.59
N ARG A 506 -0.60 -5.51 18.64
CA ARG A 506 0.40 -5.78 17.62
C ARG A 506 1.69 -6.27 18.24
N LEU A 507 2.24 -7.30 17.66
CA LEU A 507 3.51 -7.89 18.06
C LEU A 507 4.34 -8.14 16.81
N SER A 508 5.59 -7.68 16.81
CA SER A 508 6.59 -8.05 15.83
C SER A 508 7.87 -8.47 16.57
N LEU A 509 8.36 -9.66 16.27
CA LEU A 509 9.61 -10.22 16.81
C LEU A 509 10.49 -10.60 15.63
N THR A 510 11.74 -10.13 15.60
CA THR A 510 12.72 -10.47 14.55
C THR A 510 14.00 -10.99 15.19
N LEU A 511 14.41 -12.20 14.80
CA LEU A 511 15.62 -12.85 15.25
C LEU A 511 16.58 -13.11 14.08
N PRO A 512 17.65 -12.32 13.92
CA PRO A 512 18.69 -12.60 12.93
C PRO A 512 19.62 -13.74 13.44
N ILE A 513 19.78 -14.78 12.63
CA ILE A 513 20.64 -15.92 12.92
C ILE A 513 21.61 -16.12 11.74
N LYS A 514 22.83 -15.58 11.83
CA LYS A 514 23.82 -15.61 10.73
C LYS A 514 23.23 -15.04 9.42
N THR A 515 22.98 -15.90 8.44
CA THR A 515 22.44 -15.56 7.10
C THR A 515 20.90 -15.69 7.04
N TRP A 516 20.25 -16.03 8.14
CA TRP A 516 18.81 -16.18 8.25
C TRP A 516 18.21 -15.02 9.03
N ASP A 517 17.05 -14.57 8.63
CA ASP A 517 16.15 -13.71 9.41
C ASP A 517 14.85 -14.45 9.66
N ILE A 518 14.48 -14.63 10.92
CA ILE A 518 13.20 -15.22 11.31
C ILE A 518 12.38 -14.13 11.96
N GLN A 519 11.21 -13.87 11.43
CA GLN A 519 10.29 -12.86 11.91
C GLN A 519 8.94 -13.50 12.22
N TYR A 520 8.34 -13.13 13.33
CA TYR A 520 6.97 -13.46 13.70
C TYR A 520 6.17 -12.19 13.93
N ASN A 521 4.95 -12.13 13.39
CA ASN A 521 4.04 -11.02 13.51
C ASN A 521 2.64 -11.48 13.92
N MET A 522 1.99 -10.71 14.77
CA MET A 522 0.60 -10.86 15.16
C MET A 522 -0.09 -9.50 15.16
N SER A 523 -1.29 -9.42 14.62
CA SER A 523 -2.14 -8.23 14.72
C SER A 523 -3.61 -8.59 14.83
N VAL A 524 -4.38 -7.68 15.43
CA VAL A 524 -5.85 -7.69 15.36
C VAL A 524 -6.27 -6.38 14.71
N ASP A 525 -6.97 -6.49 13.58
CA ASP A 525 -7.43 -5.33 12.81
C ASP A 525 -8.98 -5.29 12.73
N PRO A 526 -9.61 -4.10 12.80
CA PRO A 526 -11.03 -3.97 12.54
C PRO A 526 -11.32 -4.07 11.04
N ILE A 527 -12.33 -4.81 10.67
CA ILE A 527 -12.96 -4.75 9.35
C ILE A 527 -14.30 -4.03 9.52
N THR A 528 -14.40 -2.82 8.98
CA THR A 528 -15.60 -1.98 9.08
C THR A 528 -16.51 -2.20 7.88
N PRO A 529 -17.85 -2.14 8.05
CA PRO A 529 -18.76 -2.14 6.92
C PRO A 529 -18.54 -0.87 6.08
N SER A 530 -18.69 -0.98 4.76
CA SER A 530 -18.74 0.18 3.88
C SER A 530 -20.04 0.98 4.13
N LEU A 531 -20.04 2.26 3.75
CA LEU A 531 -21.23 3.11 3.92
C LEU A 531 -22.41 2.59 3.10
N ALA A 532 -22.16 1.98 1.94
CA ALA A 532 -23.17 1.35 1.11
C ALA A 532 -23.84 0.15 1.83
N MET A 533 -23.05 -0.69 2.51
CA MET A 533 -23.58 -1.81 3.29
C MET A 533 -24.45 -1.37 4.48
N LEU A 534 -24.28 -0.14 4.97
CA LEU A 534 -25.03 0.41 6.07
C LEU A 534 -26.36 1.09 5.65
N SER A 535 -26.54 1.38 4.35
CA SER A 535 -27.74 2.05 3.83
C SER A 535 -28.93 1.08 3.81
N ASP A 536 -30.03 1.41 4.49
CA ASP A 536 -31.27 0.59 4.50
C ASP A 536 -32.20 0.86 3.33
N VAL A 537 -31.73 1.58 2.34
CA VAL A 537 -32.49 1.86 1.11
C VAL A 537 -32.55 0.60 0.25
N SER A 538 -33.76 0.19 -0.10
CA SER A 538 -33.98 -0.94 -1.02
C SER A 538 -33.93 -0.48 -2.46
N GLN A 539 -33.16 -1.18 -3.28
CA GLN A 539 -33.01 -0.88 -4.71
C GLN A 539 -33.22 -2.14 -5.54
N GLN A 540 -34.17 -2.05 -6.49
CA GLN A 540 -34.46 -3.14 -7.41
C GLN A 540 -33.41 -3.16 -8.52
N ALA A 541 -32.66 -4.27 -8.63
CA ALA A 541 -31.63 -4.46 -9.66
C ALA A 541 -32.24 -5.01 -10.97
N ASN A 542 -33.17 -5.96 -10.84
CA ASN A 542 -33.92 -6.58 -11.94
C ASN A 542 -35.22 -7.17 -11.35
N VAL A 543 -35.96 -7.94 -12.13
CA VAL A 543 -37.22 -8.53 -11.70
C VAL A 543 -37.07 -9.47 -10.47
N TRP A 544 -35.95 -10.11 -10.33
CA TRP A 544 -35.69 -11.12 -9.29
C TRP A 544 -34.89 -10.62 -8.10
N ASP A 545 -33.99 -9.68 -8.31
CA ASP A 545 -32.99 -9.30 -7.31
C ASP A 545 -33.25 -7.88 -6.76
N LEU A 546 -33.29 -7.76 -5.45
CA LEU A 546 -33.42 -6.54 -4.67
C LEU A 546 -32.23 -6.42 -3.72
N THR A 547 -31.56 -5.30 -3.70
CA THR A 547 -30.44 -5.05 -2.77
C THR A 547 -30.82 -4.05 -1.69
N THR A 548 -30.46 -4.34 -0.44
CA THR A 548 -30.61 -3.43 0.70
C THR A 548 -29.44 -3.62 1.66
N GLY A 549 -28.92 -2.54 2.23
CA GLY A 549 -27.91 -2.63 3.28
C GLY A 549 -28.54 -2.92 4.66
N ASN A 550 -27.69 -2.94 5.68
CA ASN A 550 -28.07 -3.20 7.06
C ASN A 550 -27.37 -2.20 8.01
N PRO A 551 -28.08 -1.18 8.53
CA PRO A 551 -27.49 -0.18 9.43
C PRO A 551 -27.03 -0.73 10.79
N GLN A 552 -27.37 -1.97 11.14
CA GLN A 552 -26.97 -2.61 12.39
C GLN A 552 -25.64 -3.37 12.30
N LEU A 553 -24.98 -3.37 11.12
CA LEU A 553 -23.68 -3.99 10.95
C LEU A 553 -22.63 -3.38 11.89
N LYS A 554 -21.83 -4.24 12.44
CA LYS A 554 -20.71 -3.88 13.33
C LYS A 554 -19.38 -4.24 12.68
N ALA A 555 -18.35 -3.49 13.01
CA ALA A 555 -16.99 -3.91 12.70
C ALA A 555 -16.68 -5.22 13.41
N PHE A 556 -15.93 -6.12 12.74
CA PHE A 556 -15.47 -7.37 13.33
C PHE A 556 -13.94 -7.39 13.45
N HIS A 557 -13.43 -8.30 14.28
CA HIS A 557 -12.00 -8.47 14.50
C HIS A 557 -11.42 -9.47 13.51
N LEU A 558 -10.39 -9.07 12.79
CA LEU A 558 -9.58 -9.95 11.96
C LEU A 558 -8.23 -10.19 12.66
N LEU A 559 -8.07 -11.39 13.20
CA LEU A 559 -6.80 -11.83 13.79
C LEU A 559 -5.88 -12.31 12.67
N LYS A 560 -4.69 -11.73 12.59
CA LYS A 560 -3.64 -12.10 11.64
C LYS A 560 -2.40 -12.60 12.39
N ASN A 561 -1.88 -13.75 11.98
CA ASN A 561 -0.61 -14.29 12.47
C ASN A 561 0.21 -14.77 11.30
N TRP A 562 1.50 -14.39 11.24
CA TRP A 562 2.39 -14.92 10.22
C TRP A 562 3.83 -14.98 10.68
N ALA A 563 4.55 -15.94 10.13
CA ALA A 563 5.98 -16.06 10.26
C ALA A 563 6.64 -15.91 8.89
N THR A 564 7.80 -15.26 8.86
CA THR A 564 8.61 -15.08 7.66
C THR A 564 10.02 -15.58 7.94
N ILE A 565 10.53 -16.43 7.07
CA ILE A 565 11.90 -16.93 7.10
C ILE A 565 12.59 -16.43 5.83
N ARG A 566 13.64 -15.65 6.00
CA ARG A 566 14.45 -15.12 4.91
C ARG A 566 15.85 -15.68 4.94
N LYS A 567 16.38 -15.94 3.77
CA LYS A 567 17.76 -16.39 3.63
C LYS A 567 18.38 -15.82 2.35
N ARG A 568 19.64 -15.41 2.48
CA ARG A 568 20.47 -15.05 1.34
C ARG A 568 21.52 -16.12 1.11
N PHE A 569 21.58 -16.65 -0.12
CA PHE A 569 22.59 -17.59 -0.56
C PHE A 569 23.62 -16.83 -1.41
N GLY A 570 24.77 -16.57 -0.83
CA GLY A 570 25.79 -15.71 -1.45
C GLY A 570 25.26 -14.31 -1.76
N LYS A 571 25.71 -13.74 -2.89
CA LYS A 571 25.32 -12.38 -3.32
C LYS A 571 24.17 -12.38 -4.35
N ARG A 572 23.78 -13.53 -4.88
CA ARG A 572 22.93 -13.63 -6.08
C ARG A 572 21.53 -14.16 -5.85
N ILE A 573 21.31 -14.96 -4.80
CA ILE A 573 20.01 -15.57 -4.57
C ILE A 573 19.48 -15.12 -3.22
N PHE A 574 18.27 -14.61 -3.23
CA PHE A 574 17.52 -14.27 -2.03
C PHE A 574 16.23 -15.11 -2.01
N THR A 575 15.90 -15.68 -0.86
CA THR A 575 14.66 -16.42 -0.65
C THR A 575 13.92 -15.86 0.55
N SER A 576 12.60 -15.79 0.41
CA SER A 576 11.67 -15.44 1.48
C SER A 576 10.53 -16.45 1.48
N THR A 577 10.33 -17.14 2.60
CA THR A 577 9.19 -18.03 2.80
C THR A 577 8.35 -17.47 3.92
N ARG A 578 7.07 -17.26 3.66
CA ARG A 578 6.09 -16.73 4.60
C ARG A 578 4.92 -17.70 4.71
N PHE A 579 4.44 -17.93 5.90
CA PHE A 579 3.23 -18.69 6.16
C PHE A 579 2.43 -18.04 7.28
N GLY A 580 1.11 -18.13 7.18
CA GLY A 580 0.27 -17.45 8.13
C GLY A 580 -1.19 -17.86 8.05
N LEU A 581 -1.96 -17.25 8.92
CA LEU A 581 -3.39 -17.40 9.00
C LEU A 581 -4.08 -16.07 9.31
N GLU A 582 -5.29 -15.93 8.79
CA GLU A 582 -6.23 -14.86 9.12
C GLU A 582 -7.53 -15.49 9.59
N TYR A 583 -8.04 -15.05 10.72
CA TYR A 583 -9.29 -15.55 11.30
C TYR A 583 -10.23 -14.39 11.65
N GLY A 584 -11.43 -14.44 11.12
CA GLY A 584 -12.53 -13.53 11.43
C GLY A 584 -13.71 -14.25 12.07
N ASN A 585 -14.13 -13.75 13.22
CA ASN A 585 -15.35 -14.21 13.89
C ASN A 585 -16.48 -13.26 13.59
N LYS A 586 -17.63 -13.76 13.16
CA LYS A 586 -18.78 -12.97 12.70
C LYS A 586 -18.38 -11.93 11.65
N PRO A 587 -17.73 -12.36 10.54
CA PRO A 587 -17.44 -11.45 9.43
C PRO A 587 -18.73 -10.84 8.88
N ILE A 588 -18.58 -9.74 8.13
CA ILE A 588 -19.68 -9.18 7.37
C ILE A 588 -19.82 -10.02 6.11
N ILE A 589 -20.92 -10.74 5.99
CA ILE A 589 -21.22 -11.60 4.84
C ILE A 589 -22.50 -11.14 4.15
N GLU A 590 -22.55 -11.35 2.83
CA GLU A 590 -23.81 -11.21 2.09
C GLU A 590 -24.78 -12.30 2.51
N THR A 591 -26.06 -11.92 2.66
CA THR A 591 -27.15 -12.83 2.99
C THR A 591 -28.23 -12.66 1.94
N ILE A 592 -28.81 -13.78 1.52
CA ILE A 592 -29.88 -13.79 0.54
C ILE A 592 -31.15 -14.40 1.16
N GLU A 593 -32.21 -13.64 1.11
CA GLU A 593 -33.52 -14.05 1.60
C GLU A 593 -34.55 -14.02 0.48
N ARG A 594 -35.34 -15.07 0.41
CA ARG A 594 -36.49 -15.13 -0.48
C ARG A 594 -37.66 -14.38 0.17
N ILE A 595 -38.14 -13.33 -0.48
CA ILE A 595 -39.24 -12.49 -0.02
C ILE A 595 -40.35 -12.39 -1.06
N LYS A 596 -41.54 -11.94 -0.65
CA LYS A 596 -42.60 -11.51 -1.58
C LYS A 596 -42.61 -10.00 -1.65
N ASN A 597 -42.45 -9.45 -2.84
CA ASN A 597 -42.54 -8.01 -3.13
C ASN A 597 -43.67 -7.81 -4.15
N ASN A 598 -44.72 -7.06 -3.78
CA ASN A 598 -45.92 -6.83 -4.62
C ASN A 598 -46.52 -8.14 -5.19
N GLY A 599 -46.56 -9.22 -4.37
CA GLY A 599 -47.10 -10.51 -4.76
C GLY A 599 -46.10 -11.44 -5.54
N GLN A 600 -45.01 -10.92 -6.01
CA GLN A 600 -43.95 -11.64 -6.73
C GLN A 600 -42.82 -12.08 -5.78
N ILE A 601 -42.26 -13.28 -6.03
CA ILE A 601 -41.08 -13.74 -5.29
C ILE A 601 -39.86 -13.00 -5.81
N CYS A 602 -39.11 -12.43 -4.87
CA CYS A 602 -37.82 -11.77 -5.13
C CYS A 602 -36.77 -12.27 -4.12
N PHE A 603 -35.51 -12.08 -4.48
CA PHE A 603 -34.35 -12.44 -3.67
C PHE A 603 -33.70 -11.14 -3.14
N ARG A 604 -33.81 -10.93 -1.82
CA ARG A 604 -33.26 -9.78 -1.16
C ARG A 604 -31.83 -10.06 -0.75
N HIS A 605 -30.89 -9.36 -1.38
CA HIS A 605 -29.48 -9.33 -1.03
C HIS A 605 -29.27 -8.29 0.08
N SER A 606 -28.68 -8.71 1.19
CA SER A 606 -28.38 -7.85 2.34
C SER A 606 -27.07 -8.31 2.99
N TYR A 607 -26.75 -7.78 4.15
CA TYR A 607 -25.52 -8.10 4.87
C TYR A 607 -25.79 -8.40 6.34
N ALA A 608 -25.02 -9.33 6.93
CA ALA A 608 -25.07 -9.65 8.34
C ALA A 608 -23.69 -9.96 8.91
N ASN A 609 -23.51 -9.76 10.22
CA ASN A 609 -22.37 -10.28 10.95
C ASN A 609 -22.65 -11.72 11.38
N ASP A 610 -22.19 -12.71 10.66
CA ASP A 610 -22.47 -14.14 10.95
C ASP A 610 -21.31 -15.05 10.53
N GLY A 611 -21.23 -16.22 11.17
CA GLY A 611 -20.29 -17.27 10.82
C GLY A 611 -18.83 -17.02 11.18
N THR A 612 -17.95 -17.68 10.46
CA THR A 612 -16.48 -17.58 10.60
C THR A 612 -15.82 -17.59 9.23
N GLN A 613 -14.71 -16.88 9.13
CA GLN A 613 -13.79 -16.98 7.99
C GLN A 613 -12.40 -17.33 8.46
N LEU A 614 -11.77 -18.26 7.77
CA LEU A 614 -10.38 -18.65 7.98
C LEU A 614 -9.67 -18.67 6.64
N GLN A 615 -8.56 -17.98 6.56
CA GLN A 615 -7.63 -18.10 5.44
C GLN A 615 -6.28 -18.53 6.00
N THR A 616 -5.71 -19.61 5.46
CA THR A 616 -4.30 -19.97 5.69
C THR A 616 -3.55 -19.92 4.39
N TRP A 617 -2.29 -19.52 4.47
CA TRP A 617 -1.46 -19.36 3.29
C TRP A 617 0.00 -19.65 3.57
N ALA A 618 0.66 -20.18 2.53
CA ALA A 618 2.10 -20.35 2.49
C ALA A 618 2.61 -19.83 1.14
N MET A 619 3.71 -19.07 1.15
CA MET A 619 4.30 -18.55 -0.06
C MET A 619 5.81 -18.56 0.02
N THR A 620 6.45 -18.77 -1.13
CA THR A 620 7.90 -18.73 -1.27
C THR A 620 8.25 -17.86 -2.48
N GLY A 621 9.02 -16.81 -2.21
CA GLY A 621 9.63 -15.98 -3.23
C GLY A 621 11.10 -16.31 -3.40
N ILE A 622 11.56 -16.37 -4.65
CA ILE A 622 12.97 -16.55 -5.00
C ILE A 622 13.35 -15.42 -5.96
N GLN A 623 14.36 -14.67 -5.61
CA GLN A 623 14.97 -13.68 -6.50
C GLN A 623 16.39 -14.15 -6.83
N TRP A 624 16.67 -14.28 -8.11
CA TRP A 624 17.94 -14.75 -8.61
C TRP A 624 18.56 -13.74 -9.58
N GLN A 625 19.65 -13.11 -9.16
CA GLN A 625 20.48 -12.28 -10.03
C GLN A 625 21.43 -13.18 -10.84
N ILE A 626 21.02 -13.55 -12.03
CA ILE A 626 21.83 -14.36 -12.95
C ILE A 626 23.08 -13.56 -13.34
N ILE A 627 22.86 -12.30 -13.72
CA ILE A 627 23.92 -11.31 -13.90
C ILE A 627 23.64 -10.19 -12.89
N PRO A 628 24.55 -9.96 -11.91
CA PRO A 628 24.33 -8.95 -10.89
C PRO A 628 23.88 -7.62 -11.49
N GLU A 629 22.77 -7.09 -10.96
CA GLU A 629 22.11 -5.82 -11.32
C GLU A 629 21.57 -5.73 -12.76
N ASN A 630 21.98 -6.61 -13.68
CA ASN A 630 21.61 -6.56 -15.09
C ASN A 630 20.54 -7.59 -15.47
N PHE A 631 20.59 -8.81 -14.93
CA PHE A 631 19.60 -9.84 -15.25
C PHE A 631 19.10 -10.51 -13.97
N THR A 632 17.82 -10.28 -13.67
CA THR A 632 17.15 -10.81 -12.49
C THR A 632 15.94 -11.63 -12.91
N ILE A 633 15.77 -12.80 -12.31
CA ILE A 633 14.53 -13.57 -12.35
C ILE A 633 13.93 -13.57 -10.96
N THR A 634 12.65 -13.22 -10.87
CA THR A 634 11.84 -13.30 -9.65
C THR A 634 10.74 -14.34 -9.86
N SER A 635 10.68 -15.31 -8.97
CA SER A 635 9.63 -16.33 -8.95
C SER A 635 8.90 -16.28 -7.62
N MET A 636 7.60 -16.41 -7.64
CA MET A 636 6.77 -16.50 -6.45
C MET A 636 5.73 -17.58 -6.61
N LEU A 637 5.71 -18.50 -5.67
CA LEU A 637 4.73 -19.56 -5.53
C LEU A 637 3.96 -19.32 -4.25
N SER A 638 2.61 -19.29 -4.33
CA SER A 638 1.76 -19.16 -3.15
C SER A 638 0.64 -20.19 -3.17
N TYR A 639 0.40 -20.79 -2.02
CA TYR A 639 -0.72 -21.66 -1.75
C TYR A 639 -1.65 -20.97 -0.76
N ASN A 640 -2.95 -20.92 -1.06
CA ASN A 640 -3.98 -20.35 -0.22
C ASN A 640 -5.07 -21.38 0.04
N TYR A 641 -5.50 -21.47 1.28
CA TYR A 641 -6.66 -22.23 1.70
C TYR A 641 -7.66 -21.28 2.36
N TYR A 642 -8.90 -21.29 1.89
CA TYR A 642 -10.01 -20.52 2.44
C TYR A 642 -11.03 -21.48 3.03
N HIS A 643 -11.58 -21.12 4.18
CA HIS A 643 -12.68 -21.82 4.82
C HIS A 643 -13.65 -20.80 5.40
N ASN A 644 -14.84 -20.71 4.83
CA ASN A 644 -15.92 -19.82 5.27
C ASN A 644 -17.14 -20.64 5.66
N SER A 645 -17.68 -20.42 6.85
CA SER A 645 -18.80 -21.21 7.34
C SER A 645 -19.73 -20.42 8.23
N ASN A 646 -21.01 -20.72 8.14
CA ASN A 646 -22.04 -20.33 9.09
C ASN A 646 -23.06 -21.46 9.24
N LYS A 647 -24.20 -21.19 9.88
CA LYS A 647 -25.27 -22.19 10.05
C LYS A 647 -25.94 -22.63 8.74
N TYR A 648 -25.74 -21.93 7.63
CA TYR A 648 -26.41 -22.19 6.36
C TYR A 648 -25.49 -22.81 5.30
N PHE A 649 -24.18 -22.52 5.37
CA PHE A 649 -23.20 -22.98 4.39
C PHE A 649 -21.84 -23.28 5.02
N THR A 650 -21.07 -24.11 4.32
CA THR A 650 -19.64 -24.31 4.55
C THR A 650 -18.96 -24.44 3.20
N HIS A 651 -18.08 -23.47 2.89
CA HIS A 651 -17.31 -23.46 1.66
C HIS A 651 -15.82 -23.45 1.95
N HIS A 652 -15.07 -24.14 1.11
CA HIS A 652 -13.62 -24.16 1.17
C HIS A 652 -13.01 -24.11 -0.22
N LEU A 653 -11.84 -23.52 -0.33
CA LEU A 653 -11.11 -23.36 -1.58
C LEU A 653 -9.62 -23.58 -1.34
N HIS A 654 -9.00 -24.36 -2.23
CA HIS A 654 -7.54 -24.51 -2.33
C HIS A 654 -7.06 -23.87 -3.62
N LYS A 655 -6.06 -23.01 -3.56
CA LYS A 655 -5.50 -22.37 -4.76
C LYS A 655 -3.98 -22.26 -4.68
N LEU A 656 -3.34 -22.74 -5.74
CA LEU A 656 -1.91 -22.50 -6.01
C LEU A 656 -1.78 -21.39 -7.05
N ASN A 657 -0.97 -20.37 -6.76
CA ASN A 657 -0.68 -19.29 -7.68
C ASN A 657 0.83 -19.24 -7.97
N LEU A 658 1.16 -18.95 -9.22
CA LEU A 658 2.52 -18.77 -9.70
C LEU A 658 2.66 -17.39 -10.34
N SER A 659 3.72 -16.66 -9.98
CA SER A 659 4.15 -15.45 -10.66
C SER A 659 5.63 -15.57 -11.02
N LEU A 660 5.97 -15.23 -12.26
CA LEU A 660 7.33 -15.22 -12.78
C LEU A 660 7.59 -13.85 -13.41
N GLU A 661 8.75 -13.29 -13.17
CA GLU A 661 9.19 -12.04 -13.78
C GLU A 661 10.67 -12.13 -14.14
N ALA A 662 11.01 -11.71 -15.34
CA ALA A 662 12.38 -11.57 -15.82
C ALA A 662 12.63 -10.10 -16.17
N ASP A 663 13.74 -9.55 -15.70
CA ASP A 663 14.21 -8.20 -15.98
C ASP A 663 15.64 -8.23 -16.47
N LEU A 664 15.87 -7.70 -17.67
CA LEU A 664 17.18 -7.66 -18.31
C LEU A 664 17.50 -6.23 -18.74
N THR A 665 18.63 -5.70 -18.27
CA THR A 665 19.17 -4.40 -18.69
C THR A 665 20.46 -4.61 -19.49
N ILE A 666 20.51 -4.08 -20.71
CA ILE A 666 21.68 -4.10 -21.59
C ILE A 666 21.96 -2.66 -22.06
N GLY A 667 22.99 -2.03 -21.53
CA GLY A 667 23.33 -0.66 -21.84
C GLY A 667 22.16 0.31 -21.55
N ARG A 668 21.57 0.89 -22.60
CA ARG A 668 20.44 1.82 -22.50
C ARG A 668 19.07 1.14 -22.66
N TRP A 669 19.04 -0.16 -22.88
CA TRP A 669 17.84 -0.94 -23.08
C TRP A 669 17.46 -1.70 -21.81
N ASN A 670 16.17 -1.70 -21.47
CA ASN A 670 15.62 -2.55 -20.44
C ASN A 670 14.48 -3.38 -21.03
N PHE A 671 14.52 -4.69 -20.80
CA PHE A 671 13.54 -5.68 -21.26
C PHE A 671 12.91 -6.31 -20.02
N MET A 672 11.60 -6.42 -20.02
CA MET A 672 10.86 -7.07 -18.94
C MET A 672 9.81 -8.02 -19.53
N ALA A 673 9.67 -9.18 -18.91
CA ALA A 673 8.61 -10.13 -19.18
C ALA A 673 8.04 -10.67 -17.86
N GLY A 674 6.73 -10.72 -17.73
CA GLY A 674 6.05 -11.20 -16.54
C GLY A 674 4.88 -12.12 -16.87
N TYR A 675 4.71 -13.16 -16.07
CA TYR A 675 3.57 -14.09 -16.10
C TYR A 675 2.92 -14.16 -14.73
N SER A 676 1.59 -14.20 -14.68
CA SER A 676 0.79 -14.49 -13.48
C SER A 676 -0.27 -15.52 -13.82
N SER A 677 -0.43 -16.55 -12.99
CA SER A 677 -1.44 -17.61 -13.15
C SER A 677 -2.88 -17.16 -12.87
N GLY A 678 -3.09 -15.89 -12.54
CA GLY A 678 -4.35 -15.38 -12.03
C GLY A 678 -4.55 -15.70 -10.55
N GLN A 679 -5.54 -15.07 -9.95
CA GLN A 679 -5.91 -15.27 -8.54
C GLN A 679 -7.29 -15.91 -8.46
N LYS A 680 -7.50 -16.72 -7.43
CA LYS A 680 -8.82 -17.24 -7.07
C LYS A 680 -8.99 -17.10 -5.57
N GLN A 681 -10.09 -16.52 -5.14
CA GLN A 681 -10.38 -16.21 -3.75
C GLN A 681 -11.84 -16.47 -3.40
N LEU A 682 -12.09 -16.81 -2.14
CA LEU A 682 -13.41 -17.08 -1.61
C LEU A 682 -13.70 -16.16 -0.42
N GLU A 683 -14.76 -15.36 -0.52
CA GLU A 683 -15.22 -14.46 0.52
C GLU A 683 -16.70 -14.70 0.81
N GLY A 684 -17.02 -15.25 1.99
CA GLY A 684 -18.36 -15.75 2.27
C GLY A 684 -18.79 -16.84 1.27
N GLU A 685 -19.80 -16.56 0.48
CA GLU A 685 -20.34 -17.41 -0.61
C GLU A 685 -19.89 -16.91 -2.01
N ILE A 686 -19.05 -15.87 -2.09
CA ILE A 686 -18.58 -15.31 -3.36
C ILE A 686 -17.21 -15.88 -3.70
N LEU A 687 -17.12 -16.54 -4.85
CA LEU A 687 -15.89 -17.04 -5.45
C LEU A 687 -15.51 -16.14 -6.62
N THR A 688 -14.31 -15.56 -6.59
CA THR A 688 -13.79 -14.73 -7.67
C THR A 688 -12.53 -15.35 -8.26
N GLU A 689 -12.44 -15.43 -9.58
CA GLU A 689 -11.29 -15.94 -10.32
C GLU A 689 -10.87 -14.99 -11.41
N ASP A 690 -9.64 -14.48 -11.33
CA ASP A 690 -9.01 -13.66 -12.37
C ASP A 690 -8.23 -14.54 -13.35
N SER A 691 -8.26 -14.19 -14.63
CA SER A 691 -7.55 -14.93 -15.67
C SER A 691 -6.04 -14.76 -15.59
N PRO A 692 -5.24 -15.74 -16.02
CA PRO A 692 -3.80 -15.60 -16.19
C PRO A 692 -3.46 -14.44 -17.13
N ASN A 693 -2.31 -13.80 -16.93
CA ASN A 693 -1.84 -12.74 -17.81
C ASN A 693 -0.34 -12.84 -18.08
N ILE A 694 0.07 -12.34 -19.26
CA ILE A 694 1.45 -12.17 -19.66
C ILE A 694 1.64 -10.71 -20.10
N ASN A 695 2.66 -10.06 -19.55
CA ASN A 695 2.99 -8.67 -19.85
C ASN A 695 4.45 -8.57 -20.22
N THR A 696 4.76 -7.75 -21.23
CA THR A 696 6.15 -7.48 -21.64
C THR A 696 6.37 -6.00 -21.84
N SER A 697 7.59 -5.53 -21.67
CA SER A 697 7.97 -4.17 -22.03
C SER A 697 9.40 -4.07 -22.48
N VAL A 698 9.65 -3.14 -23.39
CA VAL A 698 11.00 -2.74 -23.85
C VAL A 698 11.12 -1.25 -23.66
N ARG A 699 12.20 -0.78 -23.02
CA ARG A 699 12.44 0.65 -22.77
C ARG A 699 13.82 1.04 -23.23
N TYR A 700 13.92 2.25 -23.76
CA TYR A 700 15.17 2.87 -24.19
C TYR A 700 15.41 4.21 -23.50
N HIS A 701 16.59 4.37 -22.92
CA HIS A 701 17.02 5.52 -22.16
C HIS A 701 17.88 6.46 -22.99
N LEU A 702 17.50 7.72 -23.11
CA LEU A 702 18.24 8.76 -23.81
C LEU A 702 18.34 10.02 -22.96
N GLY A 703 19.37 10.12 -22.14
CA GLY A 703 19.52 11.24 -21.21
C GLY A 703 18.33 11.36 -20.25
N ASN A 704 17.60 12.46 -20.34
CA ASN A 704 16.39 12.73 -19.52
C ASN A 704 15.10 12.15 -20.12
N TRP A 705 15.17 11.48 -21.26
CA TRP A 705 14.06 10.85 -21.96
C TRP A 705 14.05 9.34 -21.77
N VAL A 706 12.87 8.76 -21.65
CA VAL A 706 12.64 7.32 -21.70
C VAL A 706 11.51 7.03 -22.64
N PHE A 707 11.77 6.18 -23.62
CA PHE A 707 10.78 5.70 -24.57
C PHE A 707 10.51 4.24 -24.29
N GLY A 708 9.25 3.81 -24.30
CA GLY A 708 8.87 2.44 -24.03
C GLY A 708 7.78 1.92 -24.95
N LEU A 709 7.89 0.62 -25.24
CA LEU A 709 6.85 -0.19 -25.87
C LEU A 709 6.39 -1.22 -24.85
N ASN A 710 5.08 -1.28 -24.61
CA ASN A 710 4.49 -2.20 -23.63
C ASN A 710 3.47 -3.09 -24.36
N ALA A 711 3.47 -4.38 -24.02
CA ALA A 711 2.44 -5.30 -24.47
C ALA A 711 1.82 -5.98 -23.25
N THR A 712 0.51 -5.89 -23.12
CA THR A 712 -0.22 -6.41 -21.97
C THR A 712 -1.26 -7.44 -22.39
N ASN A 713 -1.45 -8.46 -21.54
CA ASN A 713 -2.38 -9.55 -21.77
C ASN A 713 -2.15 -10.24 -23.12
N ILE A 714 -0.87 -10.47 -23.48
CA ILE A 714 -0.50 -11.14 -24.71
C ILE A 714 -0.87 -12.62 -24.67
N PHE A 715 -1.12 -13.21 -25.84
CA PHE A 715 -1.58 -14.57 -26.05
C PHE A 715 -2.97 -14.89 -25.45
N GLN A 716 -3.78 -13.87 -25.21
CA GLN A 716 -5.17 -14.05 -24.79
C GLN A 716 -6.12 -13.96 -25.99
N SER A 717 -6.74 -15.08 -26.38
CA SER A 717 -7.60 -15.13 -27.56
C SER A 717 -9.04 -14.68 -27.31
N TYR A 718 -9.60 -14.95 -26.12
CA TYR A 718 -11.04 -14.75 -25.85
C TYR A 718 -11.38 -13.57 -24.95
N GLY A 719 -10.35 -12.84 -24.41
CA GLY A 719 -10.59 -11.66 -23.59
C GLY A 719 -11.25 -11.93 -22.23
N LYS A 720 -11.37 -13.19 -21.78
CA LYS A 720 -11.88 -13.50 -20.42
C LYS A 720 -10.96 -12.84 -19.39
N ARG A 721 -11.55 -12.07 -18.48
CA ARG A 721 -10.81 -11.32 -17.43
C ARG A 721 -11.09 -11.84 -16.06
N ARG A 722 -12.36 -12.10 -15.78
CA ARG A 722 -12.80 -12.46 -14.44
C ARG A 722 -14.03 -13.37 -14.53
N GLN A 723 -14.09 -14.31 -13.61
CA GLN A 723 -15.27 -15.08 -13.29
C GLN A 723 -15.66 -14.79 -11.84
N VAL A 724 -16.95 -14.58 -11.61
CA VAL A 724 -17.53 -14.45 -10.26
C VAL A 724 -18.64 -15.49 -10.11
N GLU A 725 -18.61 -16.24 -9.02
CA GLU A 725 -19.64 -17.22 -8.69
C GLU A 725 -20.25 -16.89 -7.33
N LEU A 726 -21.55 -16.87 -7.25
CA LEU A 726 -22.29 -16.84 -5.99
C LEU A 726 -22.78 -18.28 -5.70
N LEU A 727 -22.39 -18.80 -4.55
CA LEU A 727 -22.61 -20.20 -4.15
C LEU A 727 -23.83 -20.40 -3.24
N ASN A 728 -24.71 -19.40 -3.15
CA ASN A 728 -25.86 -19.46 -2.24
C ASN A 728 -26.91 -20.47 -2.70
N LYS A 729 -27.50 -21.20 -1.74
CA LYS A 729 -28.48 -22.28 -2.00
C LYS A 729 -29.81 -21.82 -2.56
N TYR A 730 -30.20 -20.57 -2.38
CA TYR A 730 -31.47 -20.03 -2.87
C TYR A 730 -31.32 -19.28 -4.18
N ARG A 731 -30.18 -18.60 -4.32
CA ARG A 731 -29.84 -17.77 -5.45
C ARG A 731 -28.36 -17.98 -5.77
N SER A 732 -28.06 -18.67 -6.84
CA SER A 732 -26.67 -18.83 -7.29
C SER A 732 -26.49 -18.28 -8.70
N TYR A 733 -25.29 -17.83 -9.02
CA TYR A 733 -24.91 -17.43 -10.38
C TYR A 733 -23.44 -17.68 -10.66
N GLN A 734 -23.15 -17.82 -11.95
CA GLN A 734 -21.80 -17.69 -12.49
C GLN A 734 -21.81 -16.53 -13.49
N GLN A 735 -20.91 -15.59 -13.32
CA GLN A 735 -20.75 -14.42 -14.19
C GLN A 735 -19.36 -14.39 -14.79
N ASP A 736 -19.27 -14.25 -16.12
CA ASP A 736 -18.02 -14.15 -16.87
C ASP A 736 -17.89 -12.78 -17.51
N LEU A 737 -16.81 -12.06 -17.16
CA LEU A 737 -16.44 -10.79 -17.76
C LEU A 737 -15.45 -11.01 -18.89
N HIS A 738 -15.82 -10.57 -20.10
CA HIS A 738 -14.97 -10.59 -21.27
C HIS A 738 -14.66 -9.16 -21.74
N ILE A 739 -13.38 -8.88 -22.03
CA ILE A 739 -12.91 -7.58 -22.58
C ILE A 739 -11.93 -7.85 -23.72
N PRO A 740 -12.43 -8.24 -24.91
CA PRO A 740 -11.55 -8.54 -26.05
C PRO A 740 -10.65 -7.35 -26.44
N SER A 741 -11.14 -6.13 -26.30
CA SER A 741 -10.35 -4.91 -26.57
C SER A 741 -9.07 -4.77 -25.71
N MET A 742 -9.01 -5.42 -24.57
CA MET A 742 -7.81 -5.41 -23.71
C MET A 742 -6.91 -6.64 -23.91
N SER A 743 -7.24 -7.55 -24.81
CA SER A 743 -6.38 -8.67 -25.19
C SER A 743 -5.31 -8.20 -26.18
N ASN A 744 -4.08 -8.67 -26.00
CA ASN A 744 -2.94 -8.32 -26.86
C ASN A 744 -2.78 -6.80 -27.01
N MET A 745 -2.96 -6.04 -25.94
CA MET A 745 -2.92 -4.59 -25.96
C MET A 745 -1.48 -4.09 -26.08
N ILE A 746 -1.22 -3.23 -27.06
CA ILE A 746 0.09 -2.61 -27.29
C ILE A 746 -0.02 -1.12 -26.91
N GLY A 747 0.93 -0.64 -26.11
CA GLY A 747 1.02 0.73 -25.66
C GLY A 747 2.42 1.32 -25.84
N ILE A 748 2.46 2.62 -25.98
CA ILE A 748 3.68 3.43 -26.04
C ILE A 748 3.78 4.27 -24.76
N SER A 749 4.98 4.36 -24.23
CA SER A 749 5.27 5.27 -23.12
C SER A 749 6.38 6.25 -23.48
N VAL A 750 6.19 7.50 -23.07
CA VAL A 750 7.20 8.55 -23.20
C VAL A 750 7.29 9.29 -21.87
N SER A 751 8.47 9.37 -21.29
CA SER A 751 8.70 10.17 -20.12
C SER A 751 9.90 11.10 -20.30
N TRP A 752 9.81 12.26 -19.67
CA TRP A 752 10.85 13.28 -19.67
C TRP A 752 10.87 14.02 -18.35
N GLN A 753 12.08 14.35 -17.88
CA GLN A 753 12.27 15.09 -16.63
C GLN A 753 13.43 16.06 -16.72
N PHE A 754 13.32 17.20 -16.08
CA PHE A 754 14.40 18.14 -15.92
C PHE A 754 14.51 18.65 -14.49
N THR A 755 15.69 19.11 -14.12
CA THR A 755 15.97 19.76 -12.83
C THR A 755 17.03 20.83 -13.05
N THR A 756 16.76 22.03 -12.54
CA THR A 756 17.72 23.16 -12.48
C THR A 756 18.04 23.48 -11.01
N GLY A 757 19.16 24.17 -10.76
CA GLY A 757 19.53 24.71 -9.44
C GLY A 757 20.44 23.79 -8.60
N ARG A 758 20.81 24.25 -7.39
CA ARG A 758 21.71 23.58 -6.43
C ARG A 758 20.97 22.55 -5.56
N LYS A 759 21.68 21.54 -5.06
CA LYS A 759 21.12 20.45 -4.25
C LYS A 759 21.01 20.83 -2.77
N TYR A 760 19.89 20.47 -2.12
CA TYR A 760 19.64 20.67 -0.69
C TYR A 760 18.92 19.45 -0.07
N ASN A 761 19.10 19.24 1.26
CA ASN A 761 18.47 18.13 2.00
C ASN A 761 17.33 18.66 2.89
N ALA A 762 16.11 18.36 2.53
CA ALA A 762 14.93 18.66 3.35
C ALA A 762 14.27 17.38 3.87
N GLY A 763 13.93 17.33 5.16
CA GLY A 763 13.07 16.30 5.75
C GLY A 763 11.58 16.56 5.44
N ARG A 764 10.74 15.52 5.37
CA ARG A 764 9.30 15.63 5.01
C ARG A 764 8.39 14.71 5.85
N PRO A 765 7.08 14.99 5.84
CA PRO A 765 6.11 14.34 6.72
C PRO A 765 5.87 12.85 6.44
N ASN A 766 5.35 12.15 7.44
CA ASN A 766 5.28 10.69 7.51
C ASN A 766 3.85 10.17 7.81
N ILE A 767 2.80 10.88 7.40
CA ILE A 767 1.40 10.48 7.62
C ILE A 767 0.63 10.57 6.30
N ASP A 768 -0.27 9.62 6.07
CA ASP A 768 -1.22 9.64 4.96
C ASP A 768 -2.61 9.28 5.47
N ASN A 769 -3.57 10.14 5.20
CA ASN A 769 -4.97 9.92 5.50
C ASN A 769 -5.80 10.16 4.24
N LYS A 770 -6.71 9.23 3.92
CA LYS A 770 -7.63 9.32 2.79
C LYS A 770 -9.01 8.81 3.15
N ASP A 771 -10.01 9.36 2.50
CA ASP A 771 -11.37 8.85 2.53
C ASP A 771 -11.97 8.93 1.11
N THR A 772 -12.00 7.81 0.41
CA THR A 772 -12.46 7.69 -0.98
C THR A 772 -13.81 6.99 -1.13
N ASP A 773 -14.43 6.53 -0.02
CA ASP A 773 -15.74 5.88 -0.07
C ASP A 773 -16.85 6.92 -0.27
N SER A 774 -17.54 6.91 -1.40
CA SER A 774 -18.63 7.83 -1.72
C SER A 774 -19.93 7.58 -0.92
N GLY A 775 -20.06 6.40 -0.30
CA GLY A 775 -21.23 6.01 0.48
C GLY A 775 -22.51 5.75 -0.35
N ILE A 776 -22.39 5.53 -1.65
CA ILE A 776 -23.52 5.25 -2.55
C ILE A 776 -23.56 3.76 -2.87
N VAL A 777 -24.75 3.18 -2.85
CA VAL A 777 -24.97 1.80 -3.34
C VAL A 777 -24.83 1.78 -4.86
N LYS A 778 -23.97 0.92 -5.38
CA LYS A 778 -23.68 0.75 -6.81
C LYS A 778 -23.93 -0.72 -7.20
N PHE A 779 -24.37 -0.93 -8.42
CA PHE A 779 -24.57 -2.26 -9.02
C PHE A 779 -23.61 -2.52 -10.18
#